data_1a70c49de96cb357448a613b40d2c61e
#
_entry.id   1a70c49de96cb357448a613b40d2c61e
#
_cell.length_a   1.000
_cell.length_b   1.000
_cell.length_c   1.000
_cell.angle_alpha   90.00
_cell.angle_beta   90.00
_cell.angle_gamma   90.00
#
_symmetry.space_group_name_H-M   'P 1'
#
loop_
_entity.id
_entity.type
_entity.pdbx_description
1 polymer ?
#
loop_
_entity_poly.entity_id
_entity_poly.type
_entity_poly.pdbx_seq_one_letter_code
_entity_poly.pdbx_strand_id
1 'polypeptide(L)'
;MNRVPLQQQQQSCGSWELKERLGTGGFGNVTRWQNKDTEEQIAIKQCRQEMSERNKERWCLEIQIMKRLDHVNVVAAREVPEGMQRLVTSNDLPLLAMEYCQGGDLRKYLNLLENCCGMREGSVLILLCDISSALTYLHTKRIIHRDLKPENIVLQQGEKRLIHKIIDLGYAKELDQSSLCTSFVGTLQYLAPELIERQKYTVTVDYWSFGTLVFECITGFRPFLPTWQPVPWHNRLRLKQDDDIVVYEDLTGEVCFSKHLPQPNNLNSLLLQKLERWLQLMLKWSPQERGKDPVATHSDCFSQLGVILQLKLVHVLNMMSAKILTYSVSDDETVADLQLRIEKDTSILAANQELLLEAGLALERHGLATQCAIDYSDIDGRRTDLPLVFLFDRFSCSYEPQFAPRTLPENIQFVQTDPKHVLAYSPLRRTCGQAWHTIRSLKEDWQRLQQGQKAAIMSLLRHNSSLSKQKNEMVSMHQRLTAKLDFFTTSLHIDMDKYQEQTATGIASDKLLGMWREMEQTAASCGQAKVSELEEEMMHLQPHIVDVQRQPWRSGEALDTLEGKAMELFRKLRQKPRDQRCSGDGQEVVRLVVQAVQFYERKLRDFYTHLSKTAVCRQRVMALLPKVEGVVQRMAESEQVLMSLQEKRQRELWNLLKVACSKVRSPVSGSPDGLRTPSSVPPLLTPKHSLQQFDESLVEESRTFESRLQSLLHDTIQESENSMEVLSEWTWLHRSQNFSSDLS
;
A
#
# COMPACT_ATOMS: atom_id res chain seq x y z
N MET A 1 2.17 26.62 52.65
CA MET A 1 2.05 25.30 53.35
C MET A 1 2.87 24.31 52.54
N ASN A 2 3.98 23.89 53.09
CA ASN A 2 4.96 23.00 52.45
C ASN A 2 4.35 21.62 52.24
N ARG A 3 4.24 21.21 50.99
CA ARG A 3 3.97 19.81 50.64
C ARG A 3 5.25 19.01 50.92
N VAL A 4 5.24 18.22 51.97
CA VAL A 4 6.24 17.20 52.24
C VAL A 4 6.19 16.19 51.10
N PRO A 5 7.33 15.82 50.45
CA PRO A 5 7.37 14.74 49.48
C PRO A 5 7.06 13.44 50.22
N LEU A 6 6.01 12.72 49.83
CA LEU A 6 5.79 11.33 50.24
C LEU A 6 7.00 10.52 49.73
N GLN A 7 7.88 10.15 50.67
CA GLN A 7 8.87 9.11 50.44
C GLN A 7 8.13 7.87 49.90
N GLN A 8 8.44 7.47 48.67
CA GLN A 8 8.07 6.17 48.16
C GLN A 8 8.78 5.10 49.01
N GLN A 9 8.08 4.57 50.01
CA GLN A 9 8.47 3.31 50.62
C GLN A 9 8.36 2.26 49.48
N GLN A 10 9.49 1.73 49.04
CA GLN A 10 9.52 0.54 48.19
C GLN A 10 8.86 -0.60 49.00
N GLN A 11 7.57 -0.82 48.77
CA GLN A 11 6.87 -1.95 49.35
C GLN A 11 7.25 -3.18 48.56
N SER A 12 7.93 -4.11 49.18
CA SER A 12 8.19 -5.45 48.66
C SER A 12 7.38 -6.48 49.44
N CYS A 13 6.79 -7.43 48.74
CA CYS A 13 6.07 -8.56 49.31
C CYS A 13 6.69 -9.86 48.80
N GLY A 14 7.59 -10.47 49.55
CA GLY A 14 8.37 -11.61 49.09
C GLY A 14 9.21 -11.28 47.88
N SER A 15 9.10 -12.07 46.82
CA SER A 15 9.75 -11.84 45.53
C SER A 15 9.12 -10.71 44.70
N TRP A 16 7.99 -10.14 45.11
CA TRP A 16 7.27 -9.13 44.37
C TRP A 16 7.63 -7.72 44.81
N GLU A 17 7.84 -6.82 43.85
CA GLU A 17 8.18 -5.42 44.06
C GLU A 17 7.13 -4.52 43.40
N LEU A 18 6.66 -3.52 44.19
CA LEU A 18 5.77 -2.47 43.68
C LEU A 18 6.54 -1.56 42.73
N LYS A 19 6.11 -1.48 41.47
CA LYS A 19 6.73 -0.62 40.45
C LYS A 19 6.05 0.74 40.35
N GLU A 20 4.73 0.75 40.20
CA GLU A 20 3.98 1.99 40.01
C GLU A 20 2.52 1.85 40.39
N ARG A 21 1.86 3.02 40.51
CA ARG A 21 0.42 3.11 40.65
C ARG A 21 -0.20 3.36 39.28
N LEU A 22 -1.01 2.43 38.80
CA LEU A 22 -1.64 2.50 37.47
C LEU A 22 -2.85 3.43 37.45
N GLY A 23 -3.62 3.48 38.53
CA GLY A 23 -4.80 4.33 38.62
C GLY A 23 -5.60 4.19 39.91
N THR A 24 -6.60 5.06 40.04
CA THR A 24 -7.65 4.99 41.06
C THR A 24 -8.99 4.80 40.36
N GLY A 25 -9.53 3.57 40.43
CA GLY A 25 -10.90 3.29 40.02
C GLY A 25 -11.91 3.73 41.07
N GLY A 26 -13.22 3.65 40.73
CA GLY A 26 -14.31 4.00 41.63
C GLY A 26 -14.29 3.25 42.97
N PHE A 27 -13.75 2.04 42.99
CA PHE A 27 -13.76 1.16 44.15
C PHE A 27 -12.37 0.94 44.78
N GLY A 28 -11.25 1.28 44.12
CA GLY A 28 -9.95 0.96 44.65
C GLY A 28 -8.77 1.56 43.90
N ASN A 29 -7.58 1.23 44.38
CA ASN A 29 -6.31 1.57 43.76
C ASN A 29 -5.82 0.38 42.97
N VAL A 30 -5.27 0.64 41.78
CA VAL A 30 -4.62 -0.38 40.94
C VAL A 30 -3.13 -0.10 40.92
N THR A 31 -2.32 -1.12 41.23
CA THR A 31 -0.87 -1.02 41.29
C THR A 31 -0.23 -2.13 40.46
N ARG A 32 0.92 -1.81 39.83
CA ARG A 32 1.73 -2.77 39.09
C ARG A 32 2.81 -3.35 39.99
N TRP A 33 2.92 -4.67 39.97
CA TRP A 33 3.92 -5.43 40.68
C TRP A 33 4.73 -6.29 39.73
N GLN A 34 6.01 -6.45 40.02
CA GLN A 34 6.92 -7.30 39.24
C GLN A 34 7.60 -8.31 40.17
N ASN A 35 7.62 -9.56 39.79
CA ASN A 35 8.39 -10.60 40.45
C ASN A 35 9.86 -10.44 40.06
N LYS A 36 10.75 -10.42 41.07
CA LYS A 36 12.21 -10.24 40.91
C LYS A 36 12.89 -11.46 40.27
N ASP A 37 12.30 -12.65 40.50
CA ASP A 37 12.92 -13.91 40.08
C ASP A 37 12.48 -14.33 38.70
N THR A 38 11.20 -14.08 38.35
CA THR A 38 10.59 -14.51 37.05
C THR A 38 10.36 -13.35 36.06
N GLU A 39 10.54 -12.10 36.50
CA GLU A 39 10.19 -10.87 35.79
C GLU A 39 8.70 -10.75 35.44
N GLU A 40 7.86 -11.67 35.88
CA GLU A 40 6.43 -11.64 35.66
C GLU A 40 5.82 -10.36 36.24
N GLN A 41 4.86 -9.78 35.51
CA GLN A 41 4.19 -8.55 35.90
C GLN A 41 2.70 -8.78 36.06
N ILE A 42 2.16 -8.29 37.17
CA ILE A 42 0.73 -8.34 37.48
C ILE A 42 0.20 -6.99 37.92
N ALA A 43 -1.08 -6.77 37.72
CA ALA A 43 -1.82 -5.63 38.24
C ALA A 43 -2.65 -6.09 39.45
N ILE A 44 -2.50 -5.41 40.58
CA ILE A 44 -3.27 -5.67 41.80
C ILE A 44 -4.26 -4.53 42.04
N LYS A 45 -5.56 -4.85 42.06
CA LYS A 45 -6.64 -3.94 42.47
C LYS A 45 -6.97 -4.16 43.92
N GLN A 46 -6.79 -3.11 44.73
CA GLN A 46 -7.03 -3.10 46.17
C GLN A 46 -8.15 -2.16 46.51
N CYS A 47 -9.10 -2.60 47.33
CA CYS A 47 -10.23 -1.82 47.79
C CYS A 47 -9.80 -0.63 48.69
N ARG A 48 -10.53 0.49 48.64
CA ARG A 48 -10.37 1.63 49.59
C ARG A 48 -11.05 1.33 50.91
N GLN A 49 -10.58 1.98 51.99
CA GLN A 49 -10.95 1.66 53.36
C GLN A 49 -12.41 1.86 53.73
N GLU A 50 -13.19 2.66 53.02
CA GLU A 50 -14.58 2.92 53.36
C GLU A 50 -15.50 2.62 52.18
N MET A 51 -16.23 1.53 52.29
CA MET A 51 -17.25 1.13 51.27
C MET A 51 -18.58 0.84 51.97
N SER A 52 -19.68 1.26 51.29
CA SER A 52 -21.03 0.79 51.66
C SER A 52 -21.14 -0.70 51.38
N GLU A 53 -22.01 -1.42 52.10
CA GLU A 53 -22.27 -2.86 51.91
C GLU A 53 -22.56 -3.20 50.44
N ARG A 54 -23.39 -2.39 49.81
CA ARG A 54 -23.68 -2.55 48.35
C ARG A 54 -22.44 -2.49 47.46
N ASN A 55 -21.43 -1.72 47.80
CA ASN A 55 -20.18 -1.64 47.03
C ASN A 55 -19.25 -2.80 47.37
N LYS A 56 -19.29 -3.34 48.58
CA LYS A 56 -18.59 -4.56 48.95
C LYS A 56 -19.13 -5.78 48.18
N GLU A 57 -20.46 -5.89 48.10
CA GLU A 57 -21.12 -6.92 47.27
C GLU A 57 -20.67 -6.85 45.81
N ARG A 58 -20.63 -5.65 45.22
CA ARG A 58 -20.16 -5.44 43.86
C ARG A 58 -18.69 -5.81 43.70
N TRP A 59 -17.85 -5.49 44.67
CA TRP A 59 -16.44 -5.87 44.67
C TRP A 59 -16.25 -7.39 44.62
N CYS A 60 -16.96 -8.11 45.50
CA CYS A 60 -16.91 -9.56 45.52
C CYS A 60 -17.47 -10.17 44.23
N LEU A 61 -18.54 -9.62 43.72
CA LEU A 61 -19.13 -10.06 42.45
C LEU A 61 -18.17 -9.85 41.22
N GLU A 62 -17.48 -8.70 41.17
CA GLU A 62 -16.45 -8.45 40.17
C GLU A 62 -15.38 -9.54 40.14
N ILE A 63 -14.85 -9.89 41.33
CA ILE A 63 -13.84 -10.93 41.47
C ILE A 63 -14.36 -12.30 41.05
N GLN A 64 -15.59 -12.64 41.43
CA GLN A 64 -16.23 -13.91 41.03
C GLN A 64 -16.44 -14.00 39.54
N ILE A 65 -16.90 -12.92 38.90
CA ILE A 65 -17.09 -12.84 37.44
C ILE A 65 -15.73 -13.00 36.77
N MET A 66 -14.74 -12.20 37.12
CA MET A 66 -13.41 -12.19 36.49
C MET A 66 -12.74 -13.57 36.54
N LYS A 67 -12.84 -14.30 37.65
CA LYS A 67 -12.25 -15.65 37.80
C LYS A 67 -12.87 -16.71 36.83
N ARG A 68 -14.08 -16.47 36.34
CA ARG A 68 -14.80 -17.40 35.44
C ARG A 68 -14.61 -17.06 33.95
N LEU A 69 -13.96 -15.92 33.64
CA LEU A 69 -13.78 -15.46 32.28
C LEU A 69 -12.40 -15.86 31.77
N ASP A 70 -12.42 -16.41 30.55
CA ASP A 70 -11.22 -16.73 29.77
C ASP A 70 -11.47 -16.33 28.32
N HIS A 71 -10.91 -15.19 27.89
CA HIS A 71 -11.05 -14.66 26.54
C HIS A 71 -9.91 -13.69 26.23
N VAL A 72 -9.36 -13.78 25.03
CA VAL A 72 -8.19 -12.98 24.60
C VAL A 72 -8.39 -11.47 24.74
N ASN A 73 -9.63 -10.98 24.58
CA ASN A 73 -9.98 -9.55 24.66
C ASN A 73 -10.68 -9.16 25.99
N VAL A 74 -10.58 -9.98 27.00
CA VAL A 74 -10.98 -9.68 28.39
C VAL A 74 -9.76 -9.89 29.28
N VAL A 75 -9.48 -8.96 30.18
CA VAL A 75 -8.32 -9.08 31.08
C VAL A 75 -8.48 -10.31 31.96
N ALA A 76 -7.49 -11.18 31.96
CA ALA A 76 -7.51 -12.41 32.74
C ALA A 76 -7.24 -12.15 34.24
N ALA A 77 -8.04 -12.77 35.12
CA ALA A 77 -7.74 -12.86 36.52
C ALA A 77 -6.50 -13.74 36.74
N ARG A 78 -5.68 -13.38 37.74
CA ARG A 78 -4.50 -14.14 38.17
C ARG A 78 -4.64 -14.53 39.63
N GLU A 79 -3.87 -15.52 40.03
CA GLU A 79 -3.77 -15.86 41.45
C GLU A 79 -3.06 -14.74 42.21
N VAL A 80 -3.59 -14.38 43.37
CA VAL A 80 -2.94 -13.40 44.26
C VAL A 80 -1.73 -14.08 44.93
N PRO A 81 -0.50 -13.58 44.74
CA PRO A 81 0.68 -14.17 45.38
C PRO A 81 0.52 -14.28 46.88
N GLU A 82 0.95 -15.40 47.50
CA GLU A 82 0.77 -15.69 48.93
C GLU A 82 1.26 -14.58 49.88
N GLY A 83 2.39 -13.96 49.56
CA GLY A 83 2.95 -12.84 50.31
C GLY A 83 2.09 -11.58 50.32
N MET A 84 1.23 -11.40 49.30
CA MET A 84 0.40 -10.20 49.10
C MET A 84 -0.91 -10.25 49.88
N GLN A 85 -1.35 -11.39 50.37
CA GLN A 85 -2.55 -11.48 51.19
C GLN A 85 -2.47 -10.59 52.45
N ARG A 86 -1.23 -10.29 52.94
CA ARG A 86 -1.00 -9.36 54.05
C ARG A 86 -1.26 -7.88 53.69
N LEU A 87 -1.42 -7.55 52.44
CA LEU A 87 -1.82 -6.19 51.97
C LEU A 87 -3.33 -5.94 52.13
N VAL A 88 -4.09 -6.95 52.53
CA VAL A 88 -5.52 -6.81 52.83
C VAL A 88 -5.65 -5.85 54.03
N THR A 89 -6.32 -4.73 53.78
CA THR A 89 -6.61 -3.72 54.78
C THR A 89 -7.66 -4.23 55.77
N SER A 90 -7.89 -3.48 56.88
CA SER A 90 -8.82 -3.79 57.95
C SER A 90 -10.27 -4.14 57.55
N ASN A 91 -10.58 -4.11 56.25
CA ASN A 91 -11.94 -4.36 55.71
C ASN A 91 -12.19 -5.80 55.23
N ASP A 92 -11.24 -6.71 55.39
CA ASP A 92 -11.29 -8.14 54.98
C ASP A 92 -11.74 -8.40 53.54
N LEU A 93 -11.65 -7.41 52.65
CA LEU A 93 -12.02 -7.56 51.24
C LEU A 93 -10.87 -8.16 50.44
N PRO A 94 -11.11 -9.17 49.60
CA PRO A 94 -10.07 -9.84 48.85
C PRO A 94 -9.44 -8.90 47.81
N LEU A 95 -8.15 -9.11 47.52
CA LEU A 95 -7.46 -8.47 46.42
C LEU A 95 -7.87 -9.09 45.08
N LEU A 96 -7.87 -8.31 43.99
CA LEU A 96 -8.02 -8.82 42.64
C LEU A 96 -6.69 -8.69 41.93
N ALA A 97 -6.05 -9.82 41.62
CA ALA A 97 -4.88 -9.88 40.77
C ALA A 97 -5.30 -10.11 39.29
N MET A 98 -4.67 -9.41 38.38
CA MET A 98 -4.97 -9.46 36.93
C MET A 98 -3.66 -9.44 36.16
N GLU A 99 -3.71 -9.91 34.93
CA GLU A 99 -2.61 -9.69 33.97
C GLU A 99 -2.33 -8.19 33.83
N TYR A 100 -1.06 -7.84 33.61
CA TYR A 100 -0.66 -6.45 33.36
C TYR A 100 -0.59 -6.17 31.87
N CYS A 101 -1.29 -5.14 31.41
CA CYS A 101 -1.29 -4.69 30.01
C CYS A 101 -0.41 -3.45 29.87
N GLN A 102 0.69 -3.57 29.12
CA GLN A 102 1.76 -2.56 29.06
C GLN A 102 1.39 -1.27 28.33
N GLY A 103 0.45 -1.32 27.39
CA GLY A 103 0.06 -0.18 26.54
C GLY A 103 -0.82 0.88 27.24
N GLY A 104 -1.16 0.68 28.52
CA GLY A 104 -2.06 1.57 29.26
C GLY A 104 -3.51 1.50 28.78
N ASP A 105 -4.31 2.52 29.07
CA ASP A 105 -5.72 2.58 28.70
C ASP A 105 -5.96 3.34 27.37
N LEU A 106 -7.04 2.99 26.68
CA LEU A 106 -7.41 3.58 25.40
C LEU A 106 -7.68 5.09 25.51
N ARG A 107 -8.11 5.61 26.68
CA ARG A 107 -8.30 7.05 26.90
C ARG A 107 -6.99 7.82 26.75
N LYS A 108 -5.90 7.30 27.30
CA LYS A 108 -4.56 7.90 27.14
C LYS A 108 -4.15 7.92 25.68
N TYR A 109 -4.40 6.81 24.97
CA TYR A 109 -4.12 6.69 23.54
C TYR A 109 -4.92 7.69 22.71
N LEU A 110 -6.23 7.83 22.93
CA LEU A 110 -7.09 8.81 22.24
C LEU A 110 -6.71 10.28 22.57
N ASN A 111 -6.07 10.53 23.68
CA ASN A 111 -5.61 11.87 24.06
C ASN A 111 -4.30 12.30 23.39
N LEU A 112 -3.63 11.42 22.67
CA LEU A 112 -2.47 11.77 21.84
C LEU A 112 -2.89 12.71 20.71
N LEU A 113 -2.02 13.63 20.32
CA LEU A 113 -2.29 14.59 19.23
C LEU A 113 -2.62 13.87 17.92
N GLU A 114 -1.91 12.78 17.64
CA GLU A 114 -2.10 11.96 16.44
C GLU A 114 -3.48 11.33 16.31
N ASN A 115 -4.23 11.23 17.42
CA ASN A 115 -5.59 10.69 17.45
C ASN A 115 -6.68 11.78 17.67
N CYS A 116 -6.31 13.06 17.64
CA CYS A 116 -7.27 14.16 17.83
C CYS A 116 -8.37 14.23 16.77
N CYS A 117 -8.12 13.70 15.57
CA CYS A 117 -9.10 13.56 14.48
C CYS A 117 -9.43 12.07 14.23
N GLY A 118 -9.34 11.26 15.27
CA GLY A 118 -9.57 9.83 15.23
C GLY A 118 -8.31 9.00 15.04
N MET A 119 -8.46 7.72 15.37
CA MET A 119 -7.42 6.71 15.17
C MET A 119 -7.22 6.40 13.68
N ARG A 120 -6.09 5.82 13.32
CA ARG A 120 -5.87 5.28 11.96
C ARG A 120 -6.86 4.16 11.66
N GLU A 121 -7.27 4.04 10.41
CA GLU A 121 -8.24 3.07 9.91
C GLU A 121 -7.98 1.64 10.40
N GLY A 122 -6.77 1.12 10.20
CA GLY A 122 -6.42 -0.22 10.65
C GLY A 122 -6.56 -0.39 12.18
N SER A 123 -6.21 0.63 12.97
CA SER A 123 -6.38 0.60 14.43
C SER A 123 -7.85 0.59 14.85
N VAL A 124 -8.71 1.30 14.11
CA VAL A 124 -10.18 1.28 14.35
C VAL A 124 -10.73 -0.12 14.07
N LEU A 125 -10.34 -0.75 12.96
CA LEU A 125 -10.82 -2.09 12.60
C LEU A 125 -10.35 -3.16 13.57
N ILE A 126 -9.10 -3.09 14.05
CA ILE A 126 -8.58 -3.98 15.09
C ILE A 126 -9.37 -3.82 16.39
N LEU A 127 -9.64 -2.58 16.82
CA LEU A 127 -10.45 -2.31 18.00
C LEU A 127 -11.87 -2.84 17.85
N LEU A 128 -12.50 -2.64 16.69
CA LEU A 128 -13.83 -3.16 16.39
C LEU A 128 -13.86 -4.70 16.49
N CYS A 129 -12.89 -5.38 15.93
CA CYS A 129 -12.75 -6.83 16.02
C CYS A 129 -12.61 -7.31 17.46
N ASP A 130 -11.67 -6.73 18.21
CA ASP A 130 -11.35 -7.13 19.58
C ASP A 130 -12.54 -6.91 20.53
N ILE A 131 -13.15 -5.72 20.51
CA ILE A 131 -14.22 -5.36 21.44
C ILE A 131 -15.54 -6.04 21.09
N SER A 132 -15.86 -6.22 19.79
CA SER A 132 -17.05 -6.98 19.40
C SER A 132 -16.94 -8.44 19.83
N SER A 133 -15.75 -9.05 19.69
CA SER A 133 -15.46 -10.40 20.16
C SER A 133 -15.67 -10.54 21.68
N ALA A 134 -15.10 -9.59 22.45
CA ALA A 134 -15.26 -9.56 23.91
C ALA A 134 -16.71 -9.39 24.35
N LEU A 135 -17.46 -8.46 23.72
CA LEU A 135 -18.88 -8.23 24.04
C LEU A 135 -19.73 -9.46 23.70
N THR A 136 -19.53 -10.07 22.55
CA THR A 136 -20.21 -11.30 22.15
C THR A 136 -19.97 -12.41 23.18
N TYR A 137 -18.72 -12.58 23.63
CA TYR A 137 -18.37 -13.55 24.66
C TYR A 137 -19.10 -13.25 26.00
N LEU A 138 -19.05 -12.00 26.49
CA LEU A 138 -19.71 -11.59 27.74
C LEU A 138 -21.24 -11.82 27.66
N HIS A 139 -21.87 -11.40 26.55
CA HIS A 139 -23.31 -11.53 26.35
C HIS A 139 -23.73 -13.00 26.24
N THR A 140 -22.91 -13.87 25.63
CA THR A 140 -23.16 -15.34 25.62
C THR A 140 -23.11 -15.91 27.06
N LYS A 141 -22.27 -15.36 27.93
CA LYS A 141 -22.24 -15.69 29.37
C LYS A 141 -23.33 -14.97 30.17
N ARG A 142 -24.23 -14.24 29.49
CA ARG A 142 -25.29 -13.42 30.10
C ARG A 142 -24.78 -12.29 31.03
N ILE A 143 -23.60 -11.77 30.75
CA ILE A 143 -22.98 -10.68 31.49
C ILE A 143 -23.12 -9.41 30.67
N ILE A 144 -23.73 -8.37 31.26
CA ILE A 144 -23.80 -7.01 30.70
C ILE A 144 -22.71 -6.16 31.38
N HIS A 145 -21.88 -5.47 30.60
CA HIS A 145 -20.78 -4.65 31.13
C HIS A 145 -21.23 -3.35 31.80
N ARG A 146 -22.11 -2.57 31.13
CA ARG A 146 -22.79 -1.33 31.59
C ARG A 146 -21.90 -0.09 31.79
N ASP A 147 -20.58 -0.19 31.68
CA ASP A 147 -19.64 0.95 31.80
C ASP A 147 -18.54 0.85 30.75
N LEU A 148 -18.90 0.46 29.51
CA LEU A 148 -17.96 0.41 28.40
C LEU A 148 -17.56 1.83 27.99
N LYS A 149 -16.25 2.13 28.08
CA LYS A 149 -15.65 3.43 27.78
C LYS A 149 -14.15 3.27 27.55
N PRO A 150 -13.45 4.24 26.95
CA PRO A 150 -12.02 4.13 26.66
C PRO A 150 -11.14 3.86 27.90
N GLU A 151 -11.54 4.36 29.06
CA GLU A 151 -10.83 4.13 30.33
C GLU A 151 -10.87 2.65 30.79
N ASN A 152 -11.88 1.90 30.32
CA ASN A 152 -12.09 0.49 30.64
C ASN A 152 -11.64 -0.47 29.53
N ILE A 153 -10.82 0.02 28.62
CA ILE A 153 -10.14 -0.77 27.59
C ILE A 153 -8.65 -0.55 27.75
N VAL A 154 -7.91 -1.62 27.97
CA VAL A 154 -6.45 -1.60 28.07
C VAL A 154 -5.80 -2.22 26.85
N LEU A 155 -4.59 -1.77 26.56
CA LEU A 155 -3.81 -2.14 25.40
C LEU A 155 -2.68 -3.07 25.81
N GLN A 156 -2.60 -4.23 25.17
CA GLN A 156 -1.51 -5.18 25.35
C GLN A 156 -0.73 -5.32 24.04
N GLN A 157 0.59 -5.29 24.13
CA GLN A 157 1.44 -5.57 22.97
C GLN A 157 1.40 -7.08 22.70
N GLY A 158 0.80 -7.46 21.58
CA GLY A 158 0.88 -8.82 21.05
C GLY A 158 2.11 -8.98 20.15
N GLU A 159 2.34 -10.20 19.66
CA GLU A 159 3.48 -10.50 18.77
C GLU A 159 3.43 -9.71 17.46
N LYS A 160 2.25 -9.62 16.84
CA LYS A 160 2.04 -8.97 15.54
C LYS A 160 1.31 -7.63 15.63
N ARG A 161 0.42 -7.46 16.61
CA ARG A 161 -0.44 -6.28 16.73
C ARG A 161 -0.79 -5.95 18.16
N LEU A 162 -1.30 -4.73 18.39
CA LEU A 162 -1.93 -4.36 19.64
C LEU A 162 -3.22 -5.17 19.84
N ILE A 163 -3.43 -5.63 21.08
CA ILE A 163 -4.63 -6.33 21.54
C ILE A 163 -5.38 -5.42 22.50
N HIS A 164 -6.68 -5.23 22.26
CA HIS A 164 -7.55 -4.48 23.15
C HIS A 164 -8.26 -5.45 24.10
N LYS A 165 -8.24 -5.14 25.38
CA LYS A 165 -8.88 -5.96 26.43
C LYS A 165 -9.81 -5.12 27.29
N ILE A 166 -11.00 -5.65 27.53
CA ILE A 166 -11.98 -5.04 28.44
C ILE A 166 -11.56 -5.31 29.90
N ILE A 167 -11.66 -4.27 30.73
CA ILE A 167 -11.45 -4.32 32.21
C ILE A 167 -12.66 -3.77 32.95
N ASP A 168 -12.63 -3.90 34.28
CA ASP A 168 -13.55 -3.27 35.24
C ASP A 168 -15.01 -3.74 35.10
N LEU A 169 -15.24 -4.97 35.52
CA LEU A 169 -16.58 -5.57 35.61
C LEU A 169 -17.33 -5.23 36.93
N GLY A 170 -16.85 -4.22 37.68
CA GLY A 170 -17.45 -3.79 38.95
C GLY A 170 -18.88 -3.25 38.80
N TYR A 171 -19.28 -2.88 37.60
CA TYR A 171 -20.67 -2.53 37.27
C TYR A 171 -21.40 -3.63 36.49
N ALA A 172 -20.73 -4.72 36.16
CA ALA A 172 -21.34 -5.80 35.43
C ALA A 172 -22.52 -6.42 36.18
N LYS A 173 -23.46 -6.98 35.44
CA LYS A 173 -24.61 -7.69 35.98
C LYS A 173 -24.85 -8.97 35.20
N GLU A 174 -25.01 -10.06 35.95
CA GLU A 174 -25.52 -11.33 35.40
C GLU A 174 -27.03 -11.21 35.20
N LEU A 175 -27.52 -11.62 34.05
CA LEU A 175 -28.94 -11.68 33.71
C LEU A 175 -29.50 -13.03 34.18
N ASP A 176 -30.26 -13.03 35.27
CA ASP A 176 -31.13 -14.16 35.59
C ASP A 176 -32.34 -14.22 34.64
N GLN A 177 -32.90 -15.41 34.41
CA GLN A 177 -34.01 -15.63 33.47
C GLN A 177 -35.24 -14.76 33.76
N SER A 178 -35.36 -14.15 34.95
CA SER A 178 -36.51 -13.36 35.41
C SER A 178 -36.19 -11.90 35.78
N SER A 179 -34.93 -11.46 35.78
CA SER A 179 -34.59 -10.16 36.33
C SER A 179 -34.53 -9.04 35.27
N LEU A 180 -35.46 -8.12 35.37
CA LEU A 180 -35.45 -6.84 34.67
C LEU A 180 -34.59 -5.87 35.48
N CYS A 181 -33.57 -5.28 34.83
CA CYS A 181 -32.59 -4.42 35.45
C CYS A 181 -33.05 -2.95 35.49
N THR A 182 -32.92 -2.27 36.64
CA THR A 182 -33.35 -0.85 36.82
C THR A 182 -32.31 0.03 37.51
N SER A 183 -31.09 -0.50 37.83
CA SER A 183 -30.08 0.27 38.56
C SER A 183 -29.25 1.18 37.66
N PHE A 184 -29.15 2.46 38.06
CA PHE A 184 -28.30 3.46 37.42
C PHE A 184 -26.82 3.29 37.82
N VAL A 185 -25.95 3.06 36.86
CA VAL A 185 -24.49 2.97 37.01
C VAL A 185 -23.79 3.28 35.71
N GLY A 186 -22.57 3.80 35.75
CA GLY A 186 -21.73 4.07 34.60
C GLY A 186 -21.39 5.56 34.40
N THR A 187 -20.67 5.88 33.32
CA THR A 187 -20.23 7.23 32.95
C THR A 187 -21.23 7.87 31.98
N LEU A 188 -21.86 8.97 32.38
CA LEU A 188 -23.00 9.60 31.68
C LEU A 188 -22.86 9.65 30.16
N GLN A 189 -21.72 10.05 29.64
CA GLN A 189 -21.54 10.29 28.20
C GLN A 189 -21.54 8.99 27.34
N TYR A 190 -21.47 7.81 27.98
CA TYR A 190 -21.52 6.51 27.32
C TYR A 190 -22.78 5.72 27.68
N LEU A 191 -23.60 6.25 28.62
CA LEU A 191 -24.80 5.55 29.07
C LEU A 191 -25.91 5.58 28.01
N ALA A 192 -26.53 4.43 27.83
CA ALA A 192 -27.74 4.32 27.02
C ALA A 192 -28.92 5.11 27.64
N PRO A 193 -29.84 5.64 26.81
CA PRO A 193 -30.97 6.43 27.27
C PRO A 193 -31.80 5.74 28.37
N GLU A 194 -32.10 4.47 28.21
CA GLU A 194 -32.90 3.67 29.15
C GLU A 194 -32.23 3.52 30.53
N LEU A 195 -30.90 3.58 30.60
CA LEU A 195 -30.20 3.57 31.90
C LEU A 195 -30.37 4.93 32.62
N ILE A 196 -30.33 6.03 31.87
CA ILE A 196 -30.53 7.39 32.40
C ILE A 196 -31.97 7.58 32.86
N GLU A 197 -32.93 7.08 32.09
CA GLU A 197 -34.35 7.13 32.37
C GLU A 197 -34.82 6.06 33.39
N ARG A 198 -33.88 5.23 33.90
CA ARG A 198 -34.14 4.16 34.86
C ARG A 198 -35.18 3.14 34.38
N GLN A 199 -35.21 2.90 33.08
CA GLN A 199 -36.08 1.90 32.46
C GLN A 199 -35.50 0.50 32.55
N LYS A 200 -36.30 -0.48 32.10
CA LYS A 200 -35.84 -1.86 31.92
C LYS A 200 -34.86 -1.94 30.77
N TYR A 201 -33.74 -2.65 30.94
CA TYR A 201 -32.68 -2.76 29.95
C TYR A 201 -32.19 -4.19 29.73
N THR A 202 -31.53 -4.40 28.62
CA THR A 202 -30.94 -5.67 28.21
C THR A 202 -29.47 -5.45 27.82
N VAL A 203 -28.84 -6.41 27.14
CA VAL A 203 -27.47 -6.30 26.57
C VAL A 203 -27.31 -5.11 25.61
N THR A 204 -28.42 -4.59 25.06
CA THR A 204 -28.42 -3.47 24.11
C THR A 204 -27.89 -2.16 24.68
N VAL A 205 -27.77 -2.02 26.02
CA VAL A 205 -27.08 -0.89 26.65
C VAL A 205 -25.60 -0.88 26.31
N ASP A 206 -24.96 -2.04 26.19
CA ASP A 206 -23.58 -2.17 25.77
C ASP A 206 -23.39 -1.83 24.29
N TYR A 207 -24.44 -2.04 23.44
CA TYR A 207 -24.40 -1.63 22.03
C TYR A 207 -24.30 -0.11 21.90
N TRP A 208 -25.11 0.64 22.65
CA TRP A 208 -25.03 2.11 22.69
C TRP A 208 -23.65 2.59 23.13
N SER A 209 -23.15 2.05 24.24
CA SER A 209 -21.83 2.39 24.76
C SER A 209 -20.71 2.06 23.77
N PHE A 210 -20.79 0.92 23.08
CA PHE A 210 -19.85 0.52 22.06
C PHE A 210 -19.93 1.42 20.82
N GLY A 211 -21.14 1.77 20.35
CA GLY A 211 -21.31 2.74 19.27
C GLY A 211 -20.72 4.12 19.60
N THR A 212 -20.96 4.61 20.82
CA THR A 212 -20.38 5.87 21.33
C THR A 212 -18.84 5.83 21.37
N LEU A 213 -18.29 4.73 21.85
CA LEU A 213 -16.85 4.47 21.90
C LEU A 213 -16.23 4.48 20.50
N VAL A 214 -16.82 3.74 19.57
CA VAL A 214 -16.34 3.62 18.20
C VAL A 214 -16.40 4.97 17.47
N PHE A 215 -17.50 5.72 17.67
CA PHE A 215 -17.59 7.09 17.14
C PHE A 215 -16.43 7.96 17.63
N GLU A 216 -16.10 7.92 18.94
CA GLU A 216 -14.98 8.67 19.50
C GLU A 216 -13.62 8.19 18.93
N CYS A 217 -13.45 6.90 18.73
CA CYS A 217 -12.23 6.34 18.10
C CYS A 217 -12.07 6.80 16.64
N ILE A 218 -13.17 6.96 15.90
CA ILE A 218 -13.14 7.41 14.49
C ILE A 218 -12.92 8.94 14.39
N THR A 219 -13.46 9.73 15.32
CA THR A 219 -13.53 11.20 15.19
C THR A 219 -12.64 11.96 16.16
N GLY A 220 -12.18 11.32 17.24
CA GLY A 220 -11.40 11.93 18.31
C GLY A 220 -12.23 12.70 19.34
N PHE A 221 -13.56 12.67 19.26
CA PHE A 221 -14.46 13.30 20.24
C PHE A 221 -15.76 12.53 20.41
N ARG A 222 -16.45 12.75 21.53
CA ARG A 222 -17.69 12.04 21.86
C ARG A 222 -18.88 12.58 21.07
N PRO A 223 -19.83 11.71 20.66
CA PRO A 223 -20.88 12.08 19.72
C PRO A 223 -21.94 13.02 20.27
N PHE A 224 -22.20 13.03 21.59
CA PHE A 224 -23.38 13.66 22.16
C PHE A 224 -23.01 14.75 23.15
N LEU A 225 -23.00 16.03 22.73
CA LEU A 225 -22.84 17.25 23.53
C LEU A 225 -21.92 17.08 24.76
N PRO A 226 -20.61 16.77 24.56
CA PRO A 226 -19.70 16.29 25.61
C PRO A 226 -19.42 17.28 26.74
N THR A 227 -19.76 18.56 26.54
CA THR A 227 -19.53 19.66 27.50
C THR A 227 -20.78 20.06 28.31
N TRP A 228 -21.93 19.49 27.95
CA TRP A 228 -23.21 19.89 28.55
C TRP A 228 -23.48 19.21 29.89
N GLN A 229 -24.25 19.90 30.76
CA GLN A 229 -24.72 19.36 32.02
C GLN A 229 -25.80 18.28 31.80
N PRO A 230 -25.97 17.32 32.72
CA PRO A 230 -26.81 16.14 32.51
C PRO A 230 -28.26 16.40 32.09
N VAL A 231 -28.95 17.35 32.75
CA VAL A 231 -30.38 17.59 32.50
C VAL A 231 -30.60 18.26 31.14
N PRO A 232 -29.98 19.41 30.81
CA PRO A 232 -30.13 20.01 29.48
C PRO A 232 -29.60 19.08 28.38
N TRP A 233 -28.53 18.31 28.65
CA TRP A 233 -27.99 17.29 27.73
C TRP A 233 -29.09 16.28 27.36
N HIS A 234 -29.73 15.64 28.35
CA HIS A 234 -30.75 14.64 28.12
C HIS A 234 -31.99 15.21 27.38
N ASN A 235 -32.48 16.38 27.78
CA ASN A 235 -33.61 17.02 27.14
C ASN A 235 -33.35 17.31 25.65
N ARG A 236 -32.13 17.69 25.32
CA ARG A 236 -31.74 17.96 23.92
C ARG A 236 -31.54 16.68 23.12
N LEU A 237 -30.86 15.68 23.71
CA LEU A 237 -30.58 14.40 23.05
C LEU A 237 -31.86 13.62 22.70
N ARG A 238 -32.95 13.75 23.49
CA ARG A 238 -34.26 13.13 23.18
C ARG A 238 -34.84 13.58 21.84
N LEU A 239 -34.41 14.71 21.30
CA LEU A 239 -34.83 15.20 19.99
C LEU A 239 -34.10 14.56 18.80
N LYS A 240 -33.12 13.73 19.09
CA LYS A 240 -32.37 12.95 18.10
C LYS A 240 -33.29 12.03 17.32
N GLN A 241 -33.15 12.01 16.00
CA GLN A 241 -33.78 11.02 15.13
C GLN A 241 -33.03 9.68 15.20
N ASP A 242 -33.67 8.61 14.75
CA ASP A 242 -33.09 7.26 14.86
C ASP A 242 -31.79 7.09 14.07
N ASP A 243 -31.65 7.76 12.95
CA ASP A 243 -30.47 7.72 12.08
C ASP A 243 -29.39 8.80 12.40
N ASP A 244 -29.66 9.71 13.35
CA ASP A 244 -28.63 10.65 13.81
C ASP A 244 -27.56 9.91 14.64
N ILE A 245 -26.30 10.10 14.30
CA ILE A 245 -25.16 9.50 15.03
C ILE A 245 -24.37 10.51 15.85
N VAL A 246 -24.62 11.80 15.64
CA VAL A 246 -23.95 12.87 16.39
C VAL A 246 -24.88 14.03 16.65
N VAL A 247 -24.78 14.59 17.86
CA VAL A 247 -25.44 15.84 18.29
C VAL A 247 -24.35 16.72 18.87
N TYR A 248 -24.10 17.86 18.26
CA TYR A 248 -23.00 18.76 18.63
C TYR A 248 -23.45 20.23 18.59
N GLU A 249 -22.71 21.04 19.30
CA GLU A 249 -22.84 22.50 19.28
C GLU A 249 -21.84 23.04 18.28
N ASP A 250 -22.31 23.78 17.29
CA ASP A 250 -21.43 24.42 16.31
C ASP A 250 -20.69 25.63 16.93
N LEU A 251 -19.86 26.31 16.13
CA LEU A 251 -19.07 27.45 16.60
C LEU A 251 -19.93 28.70 16.88
N THR A 252 -21.16 28.73 16.46
CA THR A 252 -22.16 29.80 16.73
C THR A 252 -22.96 29.54 18.01
N GLY A 253 -22.86 28.33 18.58
CA GLY A 253 -23.61 27.87 19.74
C GLY A 253 -24.94 27.21 19.40
N GLU A 254 -25.21 26.95 18.11
CA GLU A 254 -26.42 26.24 17.69
C GLU A 254 -26.21 24.71 17.79
N VAL A 255 -27.27 24.00 18.24
CA VAL A 255 -27.21 22.53 18.36
C VAL A 255 -27.66 21.89 17.06
N CYS A 256 -26.71 21.17 16.45
CA CYS A 256 -26.85 20.46 15.19
C CYS A 256 -26.97 18.95 15.39
N PHE A 257 -27.76 18.31 14.54
CA PHE A 257 -27.97 16.87 14.46
C PHE A 257 -27.45 16.38 13.12
N SER A 258 -26.71 15.27 13.10
CA SER A 258 -26.20 14.71 11.84
C SER A 258 -26.16 13.18 11.88
N LYS A 259 -26.45 12.59 10.72
CA LYS A 259 -26.35 11.16 10.45
C LYS A 259 -25.02 10.76 9.80
N HIS A 260 -24.11 11.72 9.63
CA HIS A 260 -22.83 11.54 9.00
C HIS A 260 -21.68 11.72 10.00
N LEU A 261 -20.62 10.95 9.80
CA LEU A 261 -19.38 11.10 10.56
C LEU A 261 -18.69 12.42 10.21
N PRO A 262 -18.34 13.24 11.22
CA PRO A 262 -17.65 14.50 11.00
C PRO A 262 -16.29 14.34 10.32
N GLN A 263 -15.95 15.30 9.47
CA GLN A 263 -14.63 15.43 8.86
C GLN A 263 -13.78 16.45 9.64
N PRO A 264 -12.44 16.34 9.66
CA PRO A 264 -11.64 15.26 9.07
C PRO A 264 -11.64 14.00 9.95
N ASN A 265 -11.54 12.84 9.32
CA ASN A 265 -11.25 11.55 9.96
C ASN A 265 -10.31 10.71 9.07
N ASN A 266 -9.88 9.55 9.53
CA ASN A 266 -8.86 8.73 8.85
C ASN A 266 -9.44 7.54 8.08
N LEU A 267 -10.75 7.46 7.89
CA LEU A 267 -11.41 6.36 7.17
C LEU A 267 -11.43 6.64 5.66
N ASN A 268 -11.28 5.59 4.86
CA ASN A 268 -11.59 5.65 3.44
C ASN A 268 -13.12 5.78 3.21
N SER A 269 -13.52 6.23 2.03
CA SER A 269 -14.93 6.53 1.73
C SER A 269 -15.86 5.32 1.84
N LEU A 270 -15.37 4.11 1.53
CA LEU A 270 -16.16 2.88 1.60
C LEU A 270 -16.42 2.46 3.05
N LEU A 271 -15.38 2.43 3.87
CA LEU A 271 -15.51 2.10 5.29
C LEU A 271 -16.29 3.18 6.03
N LEU A 272 -16.09 4.45 5.67
CA LEU A 272 -16.88 5.57 6.21
C LEU A 272 -18.38 5.30 6.06
N GLN A 273 -18.85 5.03 4.85
CA GLN A 273 -20.28 4.76 4.58
C GLN A 273 -20.81 3.53 5.33
N LYS A 274 -20.02 2.46 5.38
CA LYS A 274 -20.42 1.22 6.05
C LYS A 274 -20.49 1.40 7.56
N LEU A 275 -19.51 2.09 8.15
CA LEU A 275 -19.47 2.35 9.59
C LEU A 275 -20.51 3.41 10.01
N GLU A 276 -20.86 4.39 9.17
CA GLU A 276 -21.99 5.29 9.41
C GLU A 276 -23.30 4.52 9.57
N ARG A 277 -23.60 3.61 8.63
CA ARG A 277 -24.80 2.76 8.70
C ARG A 277 -24.78 1.86 9.93
N TRP A 278 -23.64 1.28 10.26
CA TRP A 278 -23.50 0.46 11.46
C TRP A 278 -23.70 1.28 12.74
N LEU A 279 -23.14 2.49 12.83
CA LEU A 279 -23.35 3.40 13.96
C LEU A 279 -24.82 3.83 14.09
N GLN A 280 -25.54 4.02 13.00
CA GLN A 280 -26.98 4.29 13.02
C GLN A 280 -27.76 3.16 13.70
N LEU A 281 -27.36 1.89 13.51
CA LEU A 281 -27.98 0.75 14.22
C LEU A 281 -27.62 0.75 15.71
N MET A 282 -26.36 1.04 16.05
CA MET A 282 -25.86 1.01 17.43
C MET A 282 -26.41 2.15 18.30
N LEU A 283 -26.72 3.30 17.71
CA LEU A 283 -27.09 4.53 18.39
C LEU A 283 -28.59 4.85 18.26
N LYS A 284 -29.45 3.86 17.94
CA LYS A 284 -30.91 4.02 18.01
C LYS A 284 -31.37 4.29 19.43
N TRP A 285 -32.32 5.22 19.59
CA TRP A 285 -32.87 5.56 20.90
C TRP A 285 -33.61 4.38 21.52
N SER A 286 -34.47 3.72 20.74
CA SER A 286 -35.27 2.56 21.18
C SER A 286 -34.38 1.34 21.41
N PRO A 287 -34.29 0.79 22.64
CA PRO A 287 -33.52 -0.40 22.92
C PRO A 287 -34.04 -1.66 22.20
N GLN A 288 -35.32 -1.71 21.80
CA GLN A 288 -35.92 -2.82 21.06
C GLN A 288 -35.47 -2.86 19.61
N GLU A 289 -35.15 -1.72 19.01
CA GLU A 289 -34.70 -1.58 17.62
C GLU A 289 -33.19 -1.50 17.49
N ARG A 290 -32.51 -1.13 18.61
CA ARG A 290 -31.05 -0.99 18.62
C ARG A 290 -30.34 -2.28 18.26
N GLY A 291 -29.42 -2.21 17.32
CA GLY A 291 -28.64 -3.36 16.82
C GLY A 291 -29.37 -4.22 15.81
N LYS A 292 -30.61 -3.87 15.43
CA LYS A 292 -31.40 -4.61 14.44
C LYS A 292 -31.45 -3.85 13.11
N ASP A 293 -31.23 -4.56 12.02
CA ASP A 293 -31.41 -4.02 10.69
C ASP A 293 -32.88 -4.10 10.29
N PRO A 294 -33.52 -2.97 9.94
CA PRO A 294 -34.92 -2.98 9.53
C PRO A 294 -35.15 -3.68 8.18
N VAL A 295 -34.12 -3.82 7.34
CA VAL A 295 -34.21 -4.43 6.01
C VAL A 295 -33.82 -5.90 6.04
N ALA A 296 -32.80 -6.25 6.79
CA ALA A 296 -32.26 -7.61 6.90
C ALA A 296 -32.68 -8.23 8.25
N THR A 297 -33.91 -8.76 8.33
CA THR A 297 -34.52 -9.25 9.57
C THR A 297 -33.75 -10.35 10.31
N HIS A 298 -32.78 -10.98 9.66
CA HIS A 298 -31.93 -12.03 10.23
C HIS A 298 -30.47 -11.59 10.52
N SER A 299 -30.13 -10.33 10.25
CA SER A 299 -28.78 -9.80 10.46
C SER A 299 -28.77 -8.82 11.63
N ASP A 300 -28.05 -9.17 12.69
CA ASP A 300 -27.78 -8.28 13.80
C ASP A 300 -26.54 -7.38 13.54
N CYS A 301 -26.31 -6.40 14.39
CA CYS A 301 -25.21 -5.46 14.26
C CYS A 301 -23.81 -6.13 14.29
N PHE A 302 -23.65 -7.24 15.01
CA PHE A 302 -22.36 -7.96 15.05
C PHE A 302 -22.12 -8.77 13.80
N SER A 303 -23.15 -9.39 13.22
CA SER A 303 -23.06 -10.07 11.92
C SER A 303 -22.69 -9.08 10.81
N GLN A 304 -23.30 -7.88 10.79
CA GLN A 304 -22.94 -6.84 9.84
C GLN A 304 -21.51 -6.34 10.04
N LEU A 305 -21.09 -6.18 11.30
CA LEU A 305 -19.71 -5.82 11.60
C LEU A 305 -18.73 -6.88 11.08
N GLY A 306 -19.07 -8.17 11.26
CA GLY A 306 -18.29 -9.29 10.71
C GLY A 306 -18.08 -9.16 9.20
N VAL A 307 -19.12 -8.79 8.44
CA VAL A 307 -19.02 -8.55 6.99
C VAL A 307 -18.09 -7.36 6.69
N ILE A 308 -18.14 -6.27 7.47
CA ILE A 308 -17.26 -5.12 7.30
C ILE A 308 -15.80 -5.50 7.55
N LEU A 309 -15.53 -6.29 8.59
CA LEU A 309 -14.18 -6.70 8.98
C LEU A 309 -13.55 -7.72 8.02
N GLN A 310 -14.36 -8.44 7.22
CA GLN A 310 -13.90 -9.39 6.22
C GLN A 310 -13.68 -8.76 4.83
N LEU A 311 -13.88 -7.45 4.67
CA LEU A 311 -13.68 -6.78 3.39
C LEU A 311 -12.22 -6.85 2.96
N LYS A 312 -12.00 -7.26 1.72
CA LYS A 312 -10.72 -7.14 1.02
C LYS A 312 -10.74 -5.85 0.21
N LEU A 313 -9.85 -4.92 0.53
CA LEU A 313 -9.86 -3.58 -0.05
C LEU A 313 -8.63 -3.33 -0.93
N VAL A 314 -8.88 -2.80 -2.13
CA VAL A 314 -7.84 -2.30 -3.03
C VAL A 314 -7.89 -0.78 -3.03
N HIS A 315 -6.77 -0.15 -2.72
CA HIS A 315 -6.62 1.30 -2.76
C HIS A 315 -5.89 1.71 -4.04
N VAL A 316 -6.57 2.49 -4.88
CA VAL A 316 -6.05 2.97 -6.16
C VAL A 316 -5.80 4.47 -6.07
N LEU A 317 -4.54 4.88 -6.15
CA LEU A 317 -4.18 6.29 -6.28
C LEU A 317 -4.26 6.71 -7.75
N ASN A 318 -5.24 7.52 -8.08
CA ASN A 318 -5.35 8.11 -9.40
C ASN A 318 -4.31 9.24 -9.54
N MET A 319 -3.26 8.98 -10.31
CA MET A 319 -2.16 9.92 -10.50
C MET A 319 -2.54 11.18 -11.29
N MET A 320 -3.69 11.16 -12.01
CA MET A 320 -4.22 12.34 -12.70
C MET A 320 -4.84 13.36 -11.75
N SER A 321 -5.56 12.88 -10.72
CA SER A 321 -6.34 13.72 -9.80
C SER A 321 -5.76 13.77 -8.37
N ALA A 322 -4.73 13.00 -8.08
CA ALA A 322 -4.16 12.80 -6.73
C ALA A 322 -5.19 12.29 -5.69
N LYS A 323 -6.23 11.59 -6.13
CA LYS A 323 -7.28 11.03 -5.27
C LYS A 323 -7.10 9.52 -5.10
N ILE A 324 -7.32 9.05 -3.88
CA ILE A 324 -7.37 7.61 -3.59
C ILE A 324 -8.82 7.15 -3.72
N LEU A 325 -9.00 6.12 -4.55
CA LEU A 325 -10.26 5.39 -4.72
C LEU A 325 -10.12 4.05 -4.00
N THR A 326 -11.17 3.62 -3.33
CA THR A 326 -11.15 2.36 -2.57
C THR A 326 -12.25 1.44 -3.08
N TYR A 327 -11.85 0.21 -3.41
CA TYR A 327 -12.75 -0.82 -3.92
C TYR A 327 -12.71 -2.06 -3.02
N SER A 328 -13.88 -2.60 -2.70
CA SER A 328 -13.96 -3.94 -2.15
C SER A 328 -13.91 -4.95 -3.29
N VAL A 329 -13.11 -5.99 -3.15
CA VAL A 329 -12.95 -7.04 -4.17
C VAL A 329 -13.34 -8.39 -3.61
N SER A 330 -13.94 -9.24 -4.45
CA SER A 330 -14.23 -10.65 -4.14
C SER A 330 -13.05 -11.54 -4.52
N ASP A 331 -13.06 -12.80 -4.04
CA ASP A 331 -11.95 -13.73 -4.27
C ASP A 331 -11.79 -14.16 -5.74
N ASP A 332 -12.84 -14.07 -6.51
CA ASP A 332 -12.93 -14.42 -7.92
C ASP A 332 -12.84 -13.21 -8.87
N GLU A 333 -12.82 -11.97 -8.34
CA GLU A 333 -12.80 -10.75 -9.13
C GLU A 333 -11.43 -10.58 -9.83
N THR A 334 -11.45 -10.35 -11.13
CA THR A 334 -10.25 -10.11 -11.93
C THR A 334 -9.83 -8.62 -11.92
N VAL A 335 -8.58 -8.37 -12.29
CA VAL A 335 -8.11 -6.98 -12.52
C VAL A 335 -8.91 -6.30 -13.63
N ALA A 336 -9.38 -7.06 -14.64
CA ALA A 336 -10.23 -6.52 -15.71
C ALA A 336 -11.57 -6.00 -15.16
N ASP A 337 -12.20 -6.74 -14.23
CA ASP A 337 -13.44 -6.31 -13.59
C ASP A 337 -13.23 -5.05 -12.74
N LEU A 338 -12.11 -5.01 -12.00
CA LEU A 338 -11.71 -3.83 -11.25
C LEU A 338 -11.48 -2.62 -12.17
N GLN A 339 -10.86 -2.81 -13.34
CA GLN A 339 -10.65 -1.75 -14.32
C GLN A 339 -11.96 -1.15 -14.86
N LEU A 340 -13.01 -1.96 -15.05
CA LEU A 340 -14.33 -1.47 -15.45
C LEU A 340 -14.97 -0.58 -14.36
N ARG A 341 -14.76 -0.92 -13.10
CA ARG A 341 -15.23 -0.09 -11.98
C ARG A 341 -14.46 1.23 -11.89
N ILE A 342 -13.14 1.17 -12.07
CA ILE A 342 -12.27 2.36 -12.13
C ILE A 342 -12.67 3.26 -13.30
N GLU A 343 -12.99 2.71 -14.48
CA GLU A 343 -13.48 3.46 -15.63
C GLU A 343 -14.73 4.25 -15.29
N LYS A 344 -15.69 3.64 -14.61
CA LYS A 344 -16.92 4.30 -14.18
C LYS A 344 -16.66 5.50 -13.26
N ASP A 345 -15.67 5.40 -12.37
CA ASP A 345 -15.40 6.44 -11.37
C ASP A 345 -14.42 7.53 -11.87
N THR A 346 -13.57 7.20 -12.86
CA THR A 346 -12.52 8.10 -13.35
C THR A 346 -12.70 8.57 -14.78
N SER A 347 -13.60 7.94 -15.54
CA SER A 347 -13.79 8.14 -16.98
C SER A 347 -12.54 7.79 -17.83
N ILE A 348 -11.55 7.09 -17.24
CA ILE A 348 -10.41 6.55 -17.97
C ILE A 348 -10.80 5.17 -18.49
N LEU A 349 -10.87 4.99 -19.80
CA LEU A 349 -11.24 3.71 -20.42
C LEU A 349 -10.36 2.56 -19.91
N ALA A 350 -10.94 1.40 -19.61
CA ALA A 350 -10.21 0.24 -19.09
C ALA A 350 -9.01 -0.18 -19.96
N ALA A 351 -9.11 0.01 -21.28
CA ALA A 351 -8.01 -0.25 -22.23
C ALA A 351 -6.82 0.73 -22.06
N ASN A 352 -7.09 1.93 -21.57
CA ASN A 352 -6.10 3.00 -21.39
C ASN A 352 -5.50 3.00 -19.97
N GLN A 353 -6.12 2.29 -19.05
CA GLN A 353 -5.63 2.23 -17.67
C GLN A 353 -4.34 1.40 -17.59
N GLU A 354 -3.38 1.94 -16.89
CA GLU A 354 -2.21 1.20 -16.43
C GLU A 354 -2.18 1.24 -14.89
N LEU A 355 -2.30 0.07 -14.30
CA LEU A 355 -2.27 -0.14 -12.87
C LEU A 355 -0.88 -0.64 -12.49
N LEU A 356 -0.10 0.20 -11.81
CA LEU A 356 1.26 -0.12 -11.39
C LEU A 356 1.32 -0.40 -9.89
N LEU A 357 2.07 -1.42 -9.52
CA LEU A 357 2.53 -1.65 -8.16
C LEU A 357 3.74 -0.75 -7.84
N GLU A 358 4.12 -0.65 -6.57
CA GLU A 358 5.24 0.19 -6.11
C GLU A 358 6.57 -0.10 -6.84
N ALA A 359 6.83 -1.37 -7.20
CA ALA A 359 7.99 -1.78 -7.97
C ALA A 359 7.92 -1.42 -9.48
N GLY A 360 6.89 -0.72 -9.92
CA GLY A 360 6.69 -0.37 -11.34
C GLY A 360 6.27 -1.55 -12.22
N LEU A 361 5.72 -2.61 -11.61
CA LEU A 361 5.14 -3.75 -12.32
C LEU A 361 3.67 -3.46 -12.62
N ALA A 362 3.25 -3.68 -13.86
CA ALA A 362 1.86 -3.56 -14.24
C ALA A 362 1.06 -4.79 -13.79
N LEU A 363 -0.16 -4.58 -13.30
CA LEU A 363 -1.09 -5.65 -12.99
C LEU A 363 -1.61 -6.28 -14.30
N GLU A 364 -1.60 -7.59 -14.35
CA GLU A 364 -2.13 -8.34 -15.49
C GLU A 364 -3.66 -8.38 -15.44
N ARG A 365 -4.31 -8.12 -16.57
CA ARG A 365 -5.79 -8.01 -16.66
C ARG A 365 -6.52 -9.29 -16.25
N HIS A 366 -5.92 -10.46 -16.50
CA HIS A 366 -6.49 -11.77 -16.18
C HIS A 366 -6.12 -12.25 -14.76
N GLY A 367 -5.24 -11.52 -14.06
CA GLY A 367 -4.88 -11.80 -12.67
C GLY A 367 -6.02 -11.46 -11.71
N LEU A 368 -6.01 -12.07 -10.54
CA LEU A 368 -7.00 -11.78 -9.49
C LEU A 368 -6.71 -10.41 -8.85
N ALA A 369 -7.76 -9.63 -8.60
CA ALA A 369 -7.65 -8.34 -7.94
C ALA A 369 -7.20 -8.48 -6.46
N THR A 370 -7.42 -9.63 -5.85
CA THR A 370 -7.01 -9.93 -4.47
C THR A 370 -5.50 -9.90 -4.26
N GLN A 371 -4.68 -10.08 -5.30
CA GLN A 371 -3.20 -9.99 -5.20
C GLN A 371 -2.70 -8.62 -4.72
N CYS A 372 -3.48 -7.55 -4.89
CA CYS A 372 -3.16 -6.20 -4.43
C CYS A 372 -4.12 -5.70 -3.34
N ALA A 373 -5.00 -6.55 -2.84
CA ALA A 373 -5.94 -6.21 -1.78
C ALA A 373 -5.28 -6.28 -0.40
N ILE A 374 -5.80 -5.46 0.52
CA ILE A 374 -5.49 -5.54 1.93
C ILE A 374 -6.56 -6.39 2.58
N ASP A 375 -6.14 -7.43 3.28
CA ASP A 375 -6.96 -8.17 4.22
C ASP A 375 -6.69 -7.65 5.63
N TYR A 376 -7.67 -6.95 6.21
CA TYR A 376 -7.53 -6.38 7.55
C TYR A 376 -7.57 -7.44 8.65
N SER A 377 -8.00 -8.67 8.37
CA SER A 377 -7.96 -9.78 9.33
C SER A 377 -6.54 -10.28 9.59
N ASP A 378 -5.62 -10.06 8.65
CA ASP A 378 -4.23 -10.54 8.68
C ASP A 378 -3.19 -9.40 8.82
N ILE A 379 -3.64 -8.16 9.10
CA ILE A 379 -2.74 -7.02 9.21
C ILE A 379 -1.85 -7.12 10.44
N ASP A 380 -0.54 -7.16 10.19
CA ASP A 380 0.46 -6.74 11.16
C ASP A 380 0.23 -5.27 11.51
N GLY A 381 -0.22 -5.00 12.75
CA GLY A 381 -0.53 -3.64 13.24
C GLY A 381 0.65 -2.66 13.19
N ARG A 382 1.82 -3.10 12.75
CA ARG A 382 3.02 -2.29 12.51
C ARG A 382 3.03 -1.61 11.14
N ARG A 383 2.17 -2.02 10.21
CA ARG A 383 2.08 -1.36 8.90
C ARG A 383 1.40 -0.01 9.04
N THR A 384 2.19 1.05 8.87
CA THR A 384 1.71 2.43 8.91
C THR A 384 1.20 2.90 7.55
N ASP A 385 1.66 2.28 6.45
CA ASP A 385 1.36 2.70 5.09
C ASP A 385 0.46 1.67 4.39
N LEU A 386 -0.58 2.18 3.74
CA LEU A 386 -1.49 1.38 2.92
C LEU A 386 -0.78 0.99 1.62
N PRO A 387 -0.79 -0.30 1.22
CA PRO A 387 -0.34 -0.66 -0.12
C PRO A 387 -1.26 0.00 -1.15
N LEU A 388 -0.65 0.70 -2.11
CA LEU A 388 -1.34 1.44 -3.15
C LEU A 388 -1.09 0.83 -4.51
N VAL A 389 -2.13 0.82 -5.34
CA VAL A 389 -2.04 0.63 -6.78
C VAL A 389 -2.08 2.00 -7.43
N PHE A 390 -1.14 2.29 -8.33
CA PHE A 390 -1.04 3.59 -9.00
C PHE A 390 -1.70 3.52 -10.38
N LEU A 391 -2.73 4.34 -10.59
CA LEU A 391 -3.45 4.43 -11.85
C LEU A 391 -2.84 5.53 -12.73
N PHE A 392 -2.44 5.14 -13.94
CA PHE A 392 -2.01 6.05 -15.01
C PHE A 392 -2.89 5.88 -16.23
N ASP A 393 -3.05 6.95 -17.00
CA ASP A 393 -3.63 6.90 -18.34
C ASP A 393 -2.51 6.76 -19.38
N ARG A 394 -2.51 5.67 -20.16
CA ARG A 394 -1.48 5.38 -21.17
C ARG A 394 -1.44 6.39 -22.29
N PHE A 395 -2.56 7.04 -22.60
CA PHE A 395 -2.68 7.98 -23.71
C PHE A 395 -2.51 9.44 -23.30
N SER A 396 -2.63 9.74 -22.00
CA SER A 396 -2.41 11.10 -21.50
C SER A 396 -0.93 11.33 -21.17
N CYS A 397 -0.33 12.28 -21.86
CA CYS A 397 1.03 12.76 -21.57
C CYS A 397 1.04 14.12 -20.87
N SER A 398 -0.11 14.78 -20.79
CA SER A 398 -0.29 16.06 -20.13
C SER A 398 -1.04 15.87 -18.84
N TYR A 399 -0.34 15.99 -17.73
CA TYR A 399 -0.94 16.01 -16.42
C TYR A 399 -1.12 17.47 -16.03
N GLU A 400 -2.28 18.02 -16.36
CA GLU A 400 -2.67 19.33 -15.82
C GLU A 400 -3.22 19.13 -14.41
N PRO A 401 -2.70 19.87 -13.41
CA PRO A 401 -3.19 19.75 -12.06
C PRO A 401 -4.63 20.25 -11.98
N GLN A 402 -5.58 19.34 -12.01
CA GLN A 402 -6.99 19.63 -11.73
C GLN A 402 -7.19 19.72 -10.21
N PHE A 403 -6.76 20.84 -9.62
CA PHE A 403 -6.96 21.05 -8.19
C PHE A 403 -8.36 21.60 -7.94
N ALA A 404 -9.22 20.76 -7.38
CA ALA A 404 -10.30 21.29 -6.56
C ALA A 404 -9.67 21.98 -5.35
N PRO A 405 -10.01 23.22 -5.01
CA PRO A 405 -9.55 23.88 -3.79
C PRO A 405 -9.77 22.95 -2.61
N ARG A 406 -8.73 22.70 -1.82
CA ARG A 406 -8.88 21.85 -0.65
C ARG A 406 -9.78 22.55 0.37
N THR A 407 -10.91 21.95 0.69
CA THR A 407 -11.78 22.44 1.75
C THR A 407 -11.06 22.25 3.09
N LEU A 408 -10.76 23.36 3.77
CA LEU A 408 -10.19 23.31 5.10
C LEU A 408 -11.24 22.89 6.13
N PRO A 409 -10.84 22.27 7.26
CA PRO A 409 -11.75 21.94 8.34
C PRO A 409 -12.49 23.17 8.86
N GLU A 410 -13.73 22.99 9.28
CA GLU A 410 -14.67 24.05 9.69
C GLU A 410 -14.08 25.00 10.74
N ASN A 411 -13.45 24.45 11.79
CA ASN A 411 -12.83 25.29 12.83
C ASN A 411 -11.69 26.17 12.29
N ILE A 412 -10.95 25.69 11.29
CA ILE A 412 -9.87 26.44 10.66
C ILE A 412 -10.46 27.57 9.81
N GLN A 413 -11.51 27.27 9.04
CA GLN A 413 -12.24 28.29 8.27
C GLN A 413 -12.82 29.37 9.18
N PHE A 414 -13.42 29.00 10.31
CA PHE A 414 -13.95 29.94 11.29
C PHE A 414 -12.88 30.91 11.80
N VAL A 415 -11.71 30.42 12.22
CA VAL A 415 -10.60 31.27 12.67
C VAL A 415 -10.07 32.17 11.55
N GLN A 416 -10.12 31.73 10.29
CA GLN A 416 -9.77 32.59 9.14
C GLN A 416 -10.79 33.71 8.95
N THR A 417 -12.07 33.44 9.15
CA THR A 417 -13.17 34.40 8.96
C THR A 417 -13.26 35.41 10.12
N ASP A 418 -13.09 34.92 11.35
CA ASP A 418 -13.05 35.78 12.56
C ASP A 418 -11.74 35.59 13.36
N PRO A 419 -10.64 36.23 12.92
CA PRO A 419 -9.34 36.07 13.56
C PRO A 419 -9.28 36.66 14.99
N LYS A 420 -10.22 37.53 15.36
CA LYS A 420 -10.24 38.17 16.68
C LYS A 420 -10.90 37.32 17.76
N HIS A 421 -11.64 36.31 17.39
CA HIS A 421 -12.33 35.43 18.30
C HIS A 421 -11.34 34.63 19.20
N VAL A 422 -11.61 34.65 20.50
CA VAL A 422 -10.82 33.88 21.47
C VAL A 422 -11.50 32.52 21.69
N LEU A 423 -10.86 31.45 21.21
CA LEU A 423 -11.38 30.10 21.36
C LEU A 423 -11.27 29.61 22.82
N ALA A 424 -12.35 29.03 23.32
CA ALA A 424 -12.32 28.26 24.56
C ALA A 424 -11.39 27.02 24.38
N TYR A 425 -11.02 26.36 25.50
CA TYR A 425 -10.02 25.26 25.47
C TYR A 425 -10.41 24.12 24.54
N SER A 426 -11.65 23.67 24.59
CA SER A 426 -12.10 22.52 23.81
C SER A 426 -12.10 22.82 22.29
N PRO A 427 -12.71 23.94 21.80
CA PRO A 427 -12.56 24.35 20.41
C PRO A 427 -11.12 24.58 19.98
N LEU A 428 -10.27 25.23 20.79
CA LEU A 428 -8.87 25.47 20.48
C LEU A 428 -8.10 24.16 20.32
N ARG A 429 -8.29 23.19 21.22
CA ARG A 429 -7.70 21.86 21.12
C ARG A 429 -8.12 21.16 19.83
N ARG A 430 -9.42 21.24 19.48
CA ARG A 430 -9.94 20.64 18.25
C ARG A 430 -9.33 21.32 17.01
N THR A 431 -9.23 22.64 17.00
CA THR A 431 -8.59 23.41 15.92
C THR A 431 -7.12 23.00 15.75
N CYS A 432 -6.37 22.86 16.84
CA CYS A 432 -5.00 22.38 16.80
C CYS A 432 -4.90 20.95 16.24
N GLY A 433 -5.78 20.05 16.67
CA GLY A 433 -5.84 18.69 16.15
C GLY A 433 -6.15 18.65 14.66
N GLN A 434 -7.14 19.41 14.20
CA GLN A 434 -7.49 19.50 12.78
C GLN A 434 -6.36 20.13 11.94
N ALA A 435 -5.66 21.13 12.47
CA ALA A 435 -4.53 21.76 11.81
C ALA A 435 -3.37 20.77 11.64
N TRP A 436 -2.98 20.10 12.70
CA TRP A 436 -1.95 19.07 12.65
C TRP A 436 -2.33 17.94 11.69
N HIS A 437 -3.57 17.44 11.77
CA HIS A 437 -4.08 16.42 10.86
C HIS A 437 -4.01 16.86 9.40
N THR A 438 -4.38 18.10 9.10
CA THR A 438 -4.31 18.65 7.74
C THR A 438 -2.88 18.69 7.22
N ILE A 439 -1.92 19.18 8.03
CA ILE A 439 -0.50 19.24 7.65
C ILE A 439 0.06 17.82 7.42
N ARG A 440 -0.26 16.89 8.31
CA ARG A 440 0.14 15.50 8.19
C ARG A 440 -0.46 14.82 6.96
N SER A 441 -1.77 15.04 6.70
CA SER A 441 -2.44 14.51 5.51
C SER A 441 -1.77 15.02 4.22
N LEU A 442 -1.39 16.30 4.14
CA LEU A 442 -0.64 16.86 3.01
C LEU A 442 0.73 16.18 2.83
N LYS A 443 1.42 15.90 3.93
CA LYS A 443 2.70 15.17 3.92
C LYS A 443 2.51 13.74 3.41
N GLU A 444 1.53 13.00 3.93
CA GLU A 444 1.22 11.64 3.51
C GLU A 444 0.79 11.59 2.03
N ASP A 445 -0.05 12.52 1.58
CA ASP A 445 -0.45 12.65 0.17
C ASP A 445 0.77 12.90 -0.73
N TRP A 446 1.70 13.75 -0.28
CA TRP A 446 2.95 14.01 -0.99
C TRP A 446 3.83 12.75 -1.10
N GLN A 447 4.00 12.00 -0.01
CA GLN A 447 4.77 10.75 0.01
C GLN A 447 4.16 9.69 -0.94
N ARG A 448 2.82 9.55 -0.94
CA ARG A 448 2.09 8.64 -1.83
C ARG A 448 2.28 9.01 -3.32
N LEU A 449 2.23 10.30 -3.63
CA LEU A 449 2.50 10.79 -4.99
C LEU A 449 3.95 10.49 -5.41
N GLN A 450 4.93 10.66 -4.52
CA GLN A 450 6.32 10.30 -4.79
C GLN A 450 6.50 8.80 -5.04
N GLN A 451 5.80 7.95 -4.29
CA GLN A 451 5.78 6.49 -4.55
C GLN A 451 5.22 6.17 -5.93
N GLY A 452 4.11 6.81 -6.34
CA GLY A 452 3.55 6.65 -7.68
C GLY A 452 4.49 7.12 -8.78
N GLN A 453 5.18 8.25 -8.58
CA GLN A 453 6.22 8.74 -9.51
C GLN A 453 7.38 7.75 -9.63
N LYS A 454 7.86 7.21 -8.51
CA LYS A 454 8.89 6.16 -8.50
C LYS A 454 8.42 4.95 -9.30
N ALA A 455 7.18 4.49 -9.10
CA ALA A 455 6.60 3.39 -9.86
C ALA A 455 6.57 3.68 -11.38
N ALA A 456 6.21 4.89 -11.79
CA ALA A 456 6.22 5.31 -13.20
C ALA A 456 7.63 5.30 -13.80
N ILE A 457 8.63 5.81 -13.07
CA ILE A 457 10.04 5.79 -13.49
C ILE A 457 10.55 4.35 -13.59
N MET A 458 10.26 3.50 -12.61
CA MET A 458 10.65 2.08 -12.66
C MET A 458 10.01 1.34 -13.84
N SER A 459 8.75 1.62 -14.14
CA SER A 459 8.08 1.09 -15.34
C SER A 459 8.77 1.57 -16.62
N LEU A 460 9.09 2.88 -16.74
CA LEU A 460 9.83 3.43 -17.86
C LEU A 460 11.17 2.73 -18.04
N LEU A 461 11.95 2.52 -16.97
CA LEU A 461 13.26 1.89 -17.04
C LEU A 461 13.18 0.43 -17.46
N ARG A 462 12.17 -0.31 -17.03
CA ARG A 462 11.92 -1.70 -17.49
C ARG A 462 11.66 -1.75 -19.01
N HIS A 463 10.80 -0.87 -19.50
CA HIS A 463 10.53 -0.79 -20.94
C HIS A 463 11.76 -0.33 -21.72
N ASN A 464 12.53 0.63 -21.20
CA ASN A 464 13.78 1.07 -21.82
C ASN A 464 14.84 -0.04 -21.84
N SER A 465 14.94 -0.85 -20.79
CA SER A 465 15.82 -2.02 -20.78
C SER A 465 15.44 -3.05 -21.84
N SER A 466 14.12 -3.32 -22.00
CA SER A 466 13.61 -4.17 -23.08
C SER A 466 13.94 -3.60 -24.47
N LEU A 467 13.72 -2.29 -24.65
CA LEU A 467 14.05 -1.59 -25.91
C LEU A 467 15.56 -1.68 -26.22
N SER A 468 16.43 -1.53 -25.22
CA SER A 468 17.87 -1.64 -25.37
C SER A 468 18.32 -3.05 -25.78
N LYS A 469 17.69 -4.09 -25.22
CA LYS A 469 17.95 -5.48 -25.65
C LYS A 469 17.56 -5.70 -27.12
N GLN A 470 16.36 -5.27 -27.49
CA GLN A 470 15.89 -5.39 -28.89
C GLN A 470 16.70 -4.53 -29.86
N LYS A 471 17.17 -3.35 -29.43
CA LYS A 471 18.13 -2.56 -30.22
C LYS A 471 19.40 -3.33 -30.53
N ASN A 472 20.01 -3.93 -29.52
CA ASN A 472 21.26 -4.70 -29.69
C ASN A 472 21.04 -5.90 -30.63
N GLU A 473 19.92 -6.58 -30.50
CA GLU A 473 19.53 -7.67 -31.41
C GLU A 473 19.34 -7.15 -32.84
N MET A 474 18.62 -6.04 -33.01
CA MET A 474 18.40 -5.38 -34.31
C MET A 474 19.73 -5.03 -34.99
N VAL A 475 20.66 -4.39 -34.27
CA VAL A 475 21.98 -3.99 -34.80
C VAL A 475 22.80 -5.20 -35.19
N SER A 476 22.86 -6.22 -34.32
CA SER A 476 23.58 -7.47 -34.61
C SER A 476 23.02 -8.19 -35.84
N MET A 477 21.68 -8.26 -35.95
CA MET A 477 21.02 -8.87 -37.09
C MET A 477 21.23 -8.08 -38.37
N HIS A 478 21.20 -6.75 -38.30
CA HIS A 478 21.50 -5.87 -39.43
C HIS A 478 22.92 -6.08 -39.95
N GLN A 479 23.92 -6.10 -39.10
CA GLN A 479 25.31 -6.38 -39.46
C GLN A 479 25.46 -7.74 -40.13
N ARG A 480 24.82 -8.77 -39.60
CA ARG A 480 24.84 -10.14 -40.11
C ARG A 480 24.16 -10.22 -41.47
N LEU A 481 23.00 -9.58 -41.65
CA LEU A 481 22.26 -9.54 -42.89
C LEU A 481 23.05 -8.78 -43.98
N THR A 482 23.64 -7.64 -43.64
CA THR A 482 24.47 -6.85 -44.57
C THR A 482 25.69 -7.65 -45.04
N ALA A 483 26.41 -8.33 -44.13
CA ALA A 483 27.52 -9.16 -44.52
C ALA A 483 27.14 -10.35 -45.41
N LYS A 484 26.01 -11.00 -45.15
CA LYS A 484 25.48 -12.09 -45.97
C LYS A 484 25.01 -11.58 -47.35
N LEU A 485 24.43 -10.41 -47.39
CA LEU A 485 23.99 -9.76 -48.63
C LEU A 485 25.19 -9.40 -49.50
N ASP A 486 26.20 -8.76 -48.91
CA ASP A 486 27.45 -8.42 -49.59
C ASP A 486 28.15 -9.67 -50.18
N PHE A 487 28.30 -10.72 -49.33
CA PHE A 487 28.85 -12.01 -49.76
C PHE A 487 28.04 -12.63 -50.92
N PHE A 488 26.69 -12.63 -50.84
CA PHE A 488 25.84 -13.20 -51.85
C PHE A 488 25.96 -12.41 -53.17
N THR A 489 25.88 -11.07 -53.13
CA THR A 489 25.95 -10.19 -54.28
C THR A 489 27.34 -10.29 -54.95
N THR A 490 28.39 -10.22 -54.20
CA THR A 490 29.76 -10.37 -54.71
C THR A 490 29.96 -11.76 -55.35
N SER A 491 29.49 -12.81 -54.68
CA SER A 491 29.57 -14.16 -55.24
C SER A 491 28.77 -14.32 -56.52
N LEU A 492 27.60 -13.70 -56.60
CA LEU A 492 26.73 -13.71 -57.80
C LEU A 492 27.41 -12.96 -58.97
N HIS A 493 28.04 -11.81 -58.70
CA HIS A 493 28.79 -11.07 -59.71
C HIS A 493 29.97 -11.88 -60.25
N ILE A 494 30.74 -12.51 -59.37
CA ILE A 494 31.84 -13.42 -59.79
C ILE A 494 31.31 -14.54 -60.68
N ASP A 495 30.16 -15.14 -60.35
CA ASP A 495 29.57 -16.20 -61.16
C ASP A 495 29.12 -15.67 -62.54
N MET A 496 28.54 -14.47 -62.59
CA MET A 496 28.10 -13.81 -63.84
C MET A 496 29.30 -13.48 -64.73
N ASP A 497 30.40 -12.93 -64.17
CA ASP A 497 31.61 -12.60 -64.90
C ASP A 497 32.28 -13.88 -65.45
N LYS A 498 32.41 -14.91 -64.63
CA LYS A 498 32.95 -16.22 -65.07
C LYS A 498 32.07 -16.87 -66.11
N TYR A 499 30.75 -16.73 -65.99
CA TYR A 499 29.83 -17.23 -67.02
C TYR A 499 30.00 -16.49 -68.35
N GLN A 500 30.18 -15.15 -68.36
CA GLN A 500 30.45 -14.37 -69.58
C GLN A 500 31.72 -14.79 -70.29
N GLU A 501 32.79 -15.08 -69.53
CA GLU A 501 34.02 -15.68 -70.08
C GLU A 501 33.76 -17.05 -70.78
N GLN A 502 32.86 -17.86 -70.22
CA GLN A 502 32.50 -19.18 -70.74
C GLN A 502 31.56 -19.10 -71.97
N THR A 503 30.83 -18.05 -72.15
CA THR A 503 29.93 -17.89 -73.34
C THR A 503 30.71 -17.91 -74.66
N ALA A 504 31.98 -17.45 -74.65
CA ALA A 504 32.89 -17.52 -75.75
C ALA A 504 33.25 -18.97 -76.16
N THR A 505 33.04 -19.96 -75.25
CA THR A 505 33.29 -21.40 -75.46
C THR A 505 32.05 -22.17 -75.89
N GLY A 506 30.92 -21.46 -76.23
CA GLY A 506 29.70 -22.05 -76.78
C GLY A 506 28.71 -22.59 -75.70
N ILE A 507 28.89 -22.24 -74.45
CA ILE A 507 27.96 -22.55 -73.37
C ILE A 507 27.18 -21.29 -73.02
N ALA A 508 26.02 -21.11 -73.64
CA ALA A 508 25.14 -19.94 -73.36
C ALA A 508 23.73 -20.39 -72.91
N SER A 509 23.15 -19.69 -71.95
CA SER A 509 21.77 -19.89 -71.49
C SER A 509 21.21 -18.54 -70.99
N ASP A 510 20.40 -17.91 -71.83
CA ASP A 510 19.69 -16.63 -71.49
C ASP A 510 18.79 -16.80 -70.22
N LYS A 511 18.27 -18.00 -70.03
CA LYS A 511 17.44 -18.34 -68.91
C LYS A 511 18.24 -18.26 -67.57
N LEU A 512 19.49 -18.67 -67.55
CA LEU A 512 20.36 -18.64 -66.38
C LEU A 512 20.72 -17.20 -65.99
N LEU A 513 21.07 -16.37 -66.97
CA LEU A 513 21.33 -14.95 -66.74
C LEU A 513 20.09 -14.19 -66.27
N GLY A 514 18.91 -14.53 -66.81
CA GLY A 514 17.64 -13.98 -66.31
C GLY A 514 17.37 -14.33 -64.86
N MET A 515 17.60 -15.59 -64.45
CA MET A 515 17.43 -16.03 -63.10
C MET A 515 18.41 -15.35 -62.13
N TRP A 516 19.67 -15.16 -62.50
CA TRP A 516 20.68 -14.50 -61.65
C TRP A 516 20.35 -13.02 -61.46
N ARG A 517 19.87 -12.30 -62.51
CA ARG A 517 19.37 -10.91 -62.39
C ARG A 517 18.14 -10.81 -61.46
N GLU A 518 17.24 -11.79 -61.55
CA GLU A 518 16.08 -11.86 -60.67
C GLU A 518 16.51 -12.08 -59.20
N MET A 519 17.52 -12.96 -58.98
CA MET A 519 18.08 -13.17 -57.66
C MET A 519 18.77 -11.91 -57.10
N GLU A 520 19.51 -11.18 -57.97
CA GLU A 520 20.14 -9.90 -57.59
C GLU A 520 19.10 -8.85 -57.15
N GLN A 521 18.03 -8.70 -57.96
CA GLN A 521 16.93 -7.77 -57.62
C GLN A 521 16.21 -8.16 -56.33
N THR A 522 15.98 -9.44 -56.13
CA THR A 522 15.36 -9.95 -54.89
C THR A 522 16.28 -9.73 -53.69
N ALA A 523 17.58 -9.99 -53.83
CA ALA A 523 18.56 -9.74 -52.79
C ALA A 523 18.66 -8.24 -52.44
N ALA A 524 18.65 -7.35 -53.46
CA ALA A 524 18.68 -5.90 -53.22
C ALA A 524 17.47 -5.41 -52.40
N SER A 525 16.30 -6.06 -52.54
CA SER A 525 15.13 -5.73 -51.72
C SER A 525 15.27 -6.10 -50.25
N CYS A 526 16.12 -7.07 -49.92
CA CYS A 526 16.39 -7.51 -48.54
C CYS A 526 17.21 -6.49 -47.74
N GLY A 527 17.93 -5.56 -48.38
CA GLY A 527 18.77 -4.56 -47.75
C GLY A 527 18.05 -3.29 -47.22
N GLN A 528 16.75 -3.14 -47.45
CA GLN A 528 16.00 -1.88 -47.21
C GLN A 528 15.50 -1.75 -45.76
N ALA A 529 16.24 -2.14 -44.72
CA ALA A 529 15.85 -1.96 -43.35
C ALA A 529 16.20 -0.54 -42.82
N LYS A 530 15.21 0.17 -42.27
CA LYS A 530 15.39 1.52 -41.69
C LYS A 530 15.98 1.45 -40.27
N VAL A 531 17.16 0.86 -40.11
CA VAL A 531 17.80 0.65 -38.84
C VAL A 531 18.36 1.96 -38.25
N SER A 532 19.05 2.76 -39.11
CA SER A 532 19.70 4.01 -38.70
C SER A 532 18.74 5.05 -38.16
N GLU A 533 17.54 5.19 -38.75
CA GLU A 533 16.51 6.13 -38.32
C GLU A 533 16.02 5.78 -36.88
N LEU A 534 15.84 4.47 -36.62
CA LEU A 534 15.40 3.99 -35.29
C LEU A 534 16.52 4.14 -34.25
N GLU A 535 17.77 3.91 -34.63
CA GLU A 535 18.91 4.12 -33.72
C GLU A 535 19.03 5.59 -33.31
N GLU A 536 18.93 6.52 -34.24
CA GLU A 536 18.91 7.95 -33.94
C GLU A 536 17.77 8.33 -33.03
N GLU A 537 16.54 7.84 -33.30
CA GLU A 537 15.36 8.10 -32.46
C GLU A 537 15.58 7.61 -31.02
N MET A 538 16.18 6.43 -30.86
CA MET A 538 16.54 5.88 -29.55
C MET A 538 17.66 6.65 -28.85
N MET A 539 18.69 7.09 -29.60
CA MET A 539 19.79 7.89 -29.04
C MET A 539 19.29 9.26 -28.56
N HIS A 540 18.36 9.89 -29.26
CA HIS A 540 17.74 11.14 -28.82
C HIS A 540 16.86 10.99 -27.59
N LEU A 541 16.31 9.81 -27.35
CA LEU A 541 15.45 9.55 -26.20
C LEU A 541 16.23 9.33 -24.90
N GLN A 542 17.43 8.74 -24.94
CA GLN A 542 18.22 8.39 -23.76
C GLN A 542 18.55 9.58 -22.83
N PRO A 543 18.99 10.77 -23.31
CA PRO A 543 19.23 11.91 -22.44
C PRO A 543 17.99 12.34 -21.66
N HIS A 544 16.80 12.27 -22.27
CA HIS A 544 15.54 12.63 -21.62
C HIS A 544 15.19 11.63 -20.48
N ILE A 545 15.44 10.34 -20.70
CA ILE A 545 15.23 9.30 -19.68
C ILE A 545 16.18 9.53 -18.50
N VAL A 546 17.45 9.81 -18.79
CA VAL A 546 18.46 10.10 -17.76
C VAL A 546 18.10 11.38 -16.98
N ASP A 547 17.59 12.42 -17.65
CA ASP A 547 17.15 13.65 -16.98
C ASP A 547 15.98 13.39 -16.02
N VAL A 548 15.01 12.59 -16.46
CA VAL A 548 13.87 12.16 -15.61
C VAL A 548 14.35 11.39 -14.38
N GLN A 549 15.38 10.54 -14.50
CA GLN A 549 15.94 9.78 -13.38
C GLN A 549 16.69 10.66 -12.38
N ARG A 550 17.45 11.66 -12.87
CA ARG A 550 18.35 12.48 -12.07
C ARG A 550 17.68 13.54 -11.21
N GLN A 551 16.40 13.78 -11.40
CA GLN A 551 15.66 14.77 -10.61
C GLN A 551 14.96 14.10 -9.42
N PRO A 552 15.67 13.78 -8.32
CA PRO A 552 15.01 13.29 -7.12
C PRO A 552 14.31 14.45 -6.42
N TRP A 553 13.06 14.25 -6.09
CA TRP A 553 12.25 15.21 -5.34
C TRP A 553 12.66 15.24 -3.86
N ARG A 554 13.70 15.99 -3.53
CA ARG A 554 14.09 16.29 -2.16
C ARG A 554 13.24 17.43 -1.63
N SER A 555 12.03 17.22 -1.12
CA SER A 555 11.32 18.34 -0.49
C SER A 555 10.17 17.97 0.45
N GLY A 556 10.26 16.84 1.18
CA GLY A 556 9.43 16.59 2.35
C GLY A 556 9.82 17.45 3.55
N GLU A 557 11.06 17.93 3.63
CA GLU A 557 11.64 18.63 4.79
C GLU A 557 10.81 19.84 5.28
N ALA A 558 10.18 20.59 4.37
CA ALA A 558 9.36 21.73 4.76
C ALA A 558 8.03 21.32 5.41
N LEU A 559 7.37 20.24 4.93
CA LEU A 559 6.16 19.70 5.55
C LEU A 559 6.48 19.03 6.88
N ASP A 560 7.59 18.32 7.00
CA ASP A 560 8.10 17.76 8.26
C ASP A 560 8.36 18.85 9.29
N THR A 561 8.97 19.95 8.88
CA THR A 561 9.22 21.11 9.74
C THR A 561 7.91 21.75 10.20
N LEU A 562 6.92 21.90 9.32
CA LEU A 562 5.61 22.47 9.67
C LEU A 562 4.81 21.55 10.58
N GLU A 563 4.86 20.23 10.36
CA GLU A 563 4.27 19.23 11.25
C GLU A 563 4.86 19.31 12.65
N GLY A 564 6.20 19.36 12.75
CA GLY A 564 6.91 19.52 14.03
C GLY A 564 6.55 20.82 14.75
N LYS A 565 6.43 21.94 14.03
CA LYS A 565 5.98 23.22 14.61
C LYS A 565 4.53 23.14 15.11
N ALA A 566 3.64 22.49 14.39
CA ALA A 566 2.26 22.32 14.82
C ALA A 566 2.15 21.46 16.09
N MET A 567 2.97 20.42 16.20
CA MET A 567 3.06 19.57 17.39
C MET A 567 3.61 20.36 18.60
N GLU A 568 4.66 21.13 18.41
CA GLU A 568 5.24 21.99 19.46
C GLU A 568 4.26 23.06 19.94
N LEU A 569 3.53 23.69 19.02
CA LEU A 569 2.52 24.68 19.32
C LEU A 569 1.38 24.05 20.15
N PHE A 570 0.90 22.86 19.77
CA PHE A 570 -0.11 22.13 20.54
C PHE A 570 0.37 21.86 21.96
N ARG A 571 1.63 21.41 22.15
CA ARG A 571 2.23 21.15 23.47
C ARG A 571 2.25 22.40 24.32
N LYS A 572 2.65 23.54 23.78
CA LYS A 572 2.65 24.84 24.46
C LYS A 572 1.24 25.26 24.87
N LEU A 573 0.28 25.16 23.97
CA LEU A 573 -1.11 25.54 24.24
C LEU A 573 -1.78 24.65 25.26
N ARG A 574 -1.43 23.37 25.35
CA ARG A 574 -1.90 22.44 26.37
C ARG A 574 -1.49 22.86 27.77
N GLN A 575 -0.31 23.43 27.91
CA GLN A 575 0.26 23.89 29.21
C GLN A 575 -0.16 25.32 29.57
N LYS A 576 -0.69 26.09 28.62
CA LYS A 576 -1.05 27.50 28.79
C LYS A 576 -2.27 27.66 29.71
N PRO A 577 -2.17 28.45 30.80
CA PRO A 577 -3.29 28.75 31.70
C PRO A 577 -4.47 29.42 30.95
N ARG A 578 -5.67 29.28 31.50
CA ARG A 578 -6.90 29.80 30.84
C ARG A 578 -6.89 31.32 30.65
N ASP A 579 -6.39 32.04 31.62
CA ASP A 579 -6.27 33.51 31.66
C ASP A 579 -5.23 34.09 30.67
N GLN A 580 -4.31 33.26 30.19
CA GLN A 580 -3.28 33.66 29.24
C GLN A 580 -3.64 33.36 27.76
N ARG A 581 -4.78 32.75 27.50
CA ARG A 581 -5.21 32.45 26.13
C ARG A 581 -5.72 33.68 25.42
N CYS A 582 -5.33 33.81 24.14
CA CYS A 582 -5.67 34.97 23.32
C CYS A 582 -6.04 34.52 21.87
N SER A 583 -6.60 35.44 21.09
CA SER A 583 -6.93 35.19 19.67
C SER A 583 -5.73 34.81 18.83
N GLY A 584 -4.52 35.29 19.18
CA GLY A 584 -3.29 34.90 18.48
C GLY A 584 -2.97 33.40 18.51
N ASP A 585 -3.45 32.68 19.53
CA ASP A 585 -3.25 31.24 19.63
C ASP A 585 -3.91 30.47 18.46
N GLY A 586 -5.14 30.83 18.11
CA GLY A 586 -5.83 30.26 16.96
C GLY A 586 -5.22 30.70 15.63
N GLN A 587 -4.86 31.96 15.50
CA GLN A 587 -4.24 32.52 14.29
C GLN A 587 -2.90 31.84 13.95
N GLU A 588 -2.06 31.59 14.95
CA GLU A 588 -0.75 30.93 14.73
C GLU A 588 -0.91 29.52 14.19
N VAL A 589 -1.88 28.76 14.74
CA VAL A 589 -2.23 27.41 14.26
C VAL A 589 -2.67 27.44 12.79
N VAL A 590 -3.58 28.36 12.45
CA VAL A 590 -4.13 28.47 11.08
C VAL A 590 -3.06 28.93 10.09
N ARG A 591 -2.14 29.83 10.51
CA ARG A 591 -1.01 30.26 9.69
C ARG A 591 -0.14 29.08 9.22
N LEU A 592 0.13 28.13 10.12
CA LEU A 592 0.91 26.92 9.75
C LEU A 592 0.19 26.08 8.69
N VAL A 593 -1.13 25.93 8.80
CA VAL A 593 -1.94 25.22 7.79
C VAL A 593 -1.87 25.91 6.42
N VAL A 594 -2.05 27.22 6.40
CA VAL A 594 -2.00 28.01 5.15
C VAL A 594 -0.63 27.87 4.48
N GLN A 595 0.45 27.96 5.27
CA GLN A 595 1.81 27.74 4.77
C GLN A 595 2.01 26.35 4.18
N ALA A 596 1.48 25.31 4.84
CA ALA A 596 1.56 23.93 4.36
C ALA A 596 0.80 23.72 3.05
N VAL A 597 -0.41 24.25 2.95
CA VAL A 597 -1.24 24.18 1.72
C VAL A 597 -0.54 24.89 0.56
N GLN A 598 -0.07 26.12 0.75
CA GLN A 598 0.64 26.88 -0.28
C GLN A 598 1.93 26.21 -0.73
N PHE A 599 2.66 25.58 0.20
CA PHE A 599 3.85 24.82 -0.13
C PHE A 599 3.48 23.58 -0.97
N TYR A 600 2.50 22.82 -0.55
CA TYR A 600 2.02 21.61 -1.24
C TYR A 600 1.58 21.95 -2.67
N GLU A 601 0.75 22.98 -2.85
CA GLU A 601 0.24 23.38 -4.18
C GLU A 601 1.36 23.80 -5.13
N ARG A 602 2.38 24.52 -4.64
CA ARG A 602 3.56 24.88 -5.48
C ARG A 602 4.32 23.64 -5.92
N LYS A 603 4.61 22.74 -4.98
CA LYS A 603 5.34 21.50 -5.26
C LYS A 603 4.58 20.56 -6.18
N LEU A 604 3.27 20.56 -6.07
CA LEU A 604 2.41 19.74 -6.90
C LEU A 604 2.49 20.14 -8.38
N ARG A 605 2.64 21.44 -8.71
CA ARG A 605 2.86 21.90 -10.10
C ARG A 605 4.18 21.38 -10.67
N ASP A 606 5.26 21.49 -9.91
CA ASP A 606 6.57 20.97 -10.32
C ASP A 606 6.50 19.44 -10.52
N PHE A 607 5.81 18.75 -9.61
CA PHE A 607 5.61 17.32 -9.66
C PHE A 607 4.89 16.88 -10.95
N TYR A 608 3.77 17.52 -11.29
CA TYR A 608 3.01 17.17 -12.49
C TYR A 608 3.77 17.51 -13.77
N THR A 609 4.57 18.58 -13.79
CA THR A 609 5.49 18.87 -14.89
C THR A 609 6.48 17.73 -15.12
N HIS A 610 7.07 17.20 -14.05
CA HIS A 610 7.99 16.07 -14.12
C HIS A 610 7.27 14.76 -14.51
N LEU A 611 6.09 14.51 -13.96
CA LEU A 611 5.28 13.32 -14.29
C LEU A 611 4.90 13.31 -15.79
N SER A 612 4.56 14.48 -16.36
CA SER A 612 4.31 14.65 -17.78
C SER A 612 5.53 14.29 -18.62
N LYS A 613 6.72 14.74 -18.23
CA LYS A 613 7.98 14.36 -18.92
C LYS A 613 8.21 12.84 -18.86
N THR A 614 7.96 12.23 -17.71
CA THR A 614 8.08 10.77 -17.53
C THR A 614 7.10 10.02 -18.45
N ALA A 615 5.85 10.49 -18.54
CA ALA A 615 4.82 9.91 -19.39
C ALA A 615 5.19 10.02 -20.87
N VAL A 616 5.70 11.17 -21.33
CA VAL A 616 6.18 11.38 -22.71
C VAL A 616 7.33 10.42 -23.04
N CYS A 617 8.33 10.29 -22.16
CA CYS A 617 9.43 9.35 -22.36
C CYS A 617 8.91 7.91 -22.47
N ARG A 618 8.00 7.52 -21.58
CA ARG A 618 7.42 6.17 -21.59
C ARG A 618 6.62 5.89 -22.86
N GLN A 619 5.79 6.83 -23.29
CA GLN A 619 5.01 6.71 -24.53
C GLN A 619 5.93 6.53 -25.75
N ARG A 620 7.02 7.28 -25.82
CA ARG A 620 8.02 7.14 -26.89
C ARG A 620 8.69 5.76 -26.88
N VAL A 621 9.11 5.28 -25.70
CA VAL A 621 9.68 3.94 -25.55
C VAL A 621 8.68 2.88 -26.01
N MET A 622 7.44 2.95 -25.55
CA MET A 622 6.39 2.00 -25.93
C MET A 622 6.02 2.06 -27.42
N ALA A 623 6.13 3.21 -28.06
CA ALA A 623 5.91 3.35 -29.51
C ALA A 623 7.08 2.80 -30.33
N LEU A 624 8.30 2.82 -29.79
CA LEU A 624 9.51 2.30 -30.47
C LEU A 624 9.60 0.78 -30.40
N LEU A 625 9.19 0.15 -29.31
CA LEU A 625 9.25 -1.30 -29.11
C LEU A 625 8.68 -2.09 -30.29
N PRO A 626 7.41 -1.91 -30.71
CA PRO A 626 6.83 -2.65 -31.84
C PRO A 626 7.48 -2.31 -33.16
N LYS A 627 8.01 -1.08 -33.35
CA LYS A 627 8.73 -0.71 -34.55
C LYS A 627 10.04 -1.49 -34.69
N VAL A 628 10.79 -1.60 -33.58
CA VAL A 628 12.06 -2.36 -33.51
C VAL A 628 11.80 -3.84 -33.74
N GLU A 629 10.81 -4.41 -33.02
CA GLU A 629 10.37 -5.80 -33.21
C GLU A 629 10.00 -6.09 -34.66
N GLY A 630 9.21 -5.21 -35.27
CA GLY A 630 8.82 -5.35 -36.68
C GLY A 630 10.01 -5.26 -37.65
N VAL A 631 11.06 -4.49 -37.35
CA VAL A 631 12.30 -4.46 -38.15
C VAL A 631 13.09 -5.74 -37.95
N VAL A 632 13.26 -6.22 -36.74
CA VAL A 632 13.92 -7.50 -36.43
C VAL A 632 13.25 -8.66 -37.17
N GLN A 633 11.91 -8.72 -37.13
CA GLN A 633 11.14 -9.74 -37.81
C GLN A 633 11.36 -9.70 -39.34
N ARG A 634 11.28 -8.51 -39.97
CA ARG A 634 11.53 -8.37 -41.42
C ARG A 634 12.97 -8.75 -41.81
N MET A 635 13.96 -8.41 -40.95
CA MET A 635 15.35 -8.82 -41.21
C MET A 635 15.52 -10.34 -41.12
N ALA A 636 14.83 -11.01 -40.17
CA ALA A 636 14.83 -12.46 -40.09
C ALA A 636 14.21 -13.13 -41.34
N GLU A 637 13.10 -12.59 -41.82
CA GLU A 637 12.47 -13.02 -43.09
C GLU A 637 13.41 -12.80 -44.26
N SER A 638 14.07 -11.63 -44.38
CA SER A 638 15.06 -11.30 -45.40
C SER A 638 16.26 -12.26 -45.35
N GLU A 639 16.74 -12.62 -44.18
CA GLU A 639 17.82 -13.59 -44.01
C GLU A 639 17.43 -14.99 -44.55
N GLN A 640 16.20 -15.43 -44.26
CA GLN A 640 15.66 -16.70 -44.85
C GLN A 640 15.55 -16.65 -46.35
N VAL A 641 15.07 -15.53 -46.92
CA VAL A 641 15.02 -15.33 -48.39
C VAL A 641 16.42 -15.42 -48.97
N LEU A 642 17.39 -14.75 -48.37
CA LEU A 642 18.78 -14.73 -48.84
C LEU A 642 19.43 -16.14 -48.79
N MET A 643 19.14 -16.91 -47.73
CA MET A 643 19.60 -18.32 -47.65
C MET A 643 18.97 -19.18 -48.79
N SER A 644 17.68 -19.01 -49.01
CA SER A 644 16.99 -19.72 -50.13
C SER A 644 17.57 -19.35 -51.50
N LEU A 645 17.88 -18.05 -51.70
CA LEU A 645 18.56 -17.61 -52.92
C LEU A 645 19.97 -18.23 -53.06
N GLN A 646 20.73 -18.33 -51.98
CA GLN A 646 22.05 -18.96 -51.99
C GLN A 646 21.99 -20.46 -52.34
N GLU A 647 20.99 -21.17 -51.80
CA GLU A 647 20.75 -22.58 -52.15
C GLU A 647 20.35 -22.74 -53.62
N LYS A 648 19.46 -21.82 -54.14
CA LYS A 648 19.06 -21.80 -55.53
C LYS A 648 20.28 -21.54 -56.43
N ARG A 649 21.14 -20.56 -56.08
CA ARG A 649 22.35 -20.23 -56.80
C ARG A 649 23.30 -21.48 -56.88
N GLN A 650 23.54 -22.16 -55.76
CA GLN A 650 24.35 -23.34 -55.72
C GLN A 650 23.81 -24.48 -56.61
N ARG A 651 22.50 -24.72 -56.57
CA ARG A 651 21.84 -25.71 -57.40
C ARG A 651 22.03 -25.42 -58.90
N GLU A 652 21.87 -24.16 -59.32
CA GLU A 652 22.03 -23.77 -60.71
C GLU A 652 23.51 -23.85 -61.14
N LEU A 653 24.46 -23.52 -60.32
CA LEU A 653 25.90 -23.76 -60.59
C LEU A 653 26.21 -25.25 -60.75
N TRP A 654 25.66 -26.14 -59.91
CA TRP A 654 25.80 -27.57 -60.06
C TRP A 654 25.17 -28.08 -61.37
N ASN A 655 24.04 -27.57 -61.75
CA ASN A 655 23.39 -27.90 -63.03
C ASN A 655 24.27 -27.47 -64.23
N LEU A 656 24.81 -26.26 -64.16
CA LEU A 656 25.74 -25.76 -65.19
C LEU A 656 26.99 -26.65 -65.29
N LEU A 657 27.60 -27.01 -64.18
CA LEU A 657 28.75 -27.91 -64.11
C LEU A 657 28.44 -29.28 -64.70
N LYS A 658 27.27 -29.86 -64.40
CA LYS A 658 26.81 -31.12 -65.02
C LYS A 658 26.71 -31.03 -66.52
N VAL A 659 26.13 -29.92 -67.05
CA VAL A 659 25.99 -29.69 -68.50
C VAL A 659 27.40 -29.53 -69.12
N ALA A 660 28.27 -28.76 -68.51
CA ALA A 660 29.66 -28.58 -69.00
C ALA A 660 30.43 -29.91 -69.06
N CYS A 661 30.36 -30.72 -67.97
CA CYS A 661 30.97 -32.01 -67.94
C CYS A 661 30.41 -33.02 -68.97
N SER A 662 29.11 -32.96 -69.27
CA SER A 662 28.49 -33.79 -70.31
C SER A 662 28.95 -33.42 -71.72
N LYS A 663 29.11 -32.11 -71.97
CA LYS A 663 29.63 -31.63 -73.28
C LYS A 663 31.11 -31.99 -73.48
N VAL A 664 31.92 -31.97 -72.46
CA VAL A 664 33.33 -32.39 -72.53
C VAL A 664 33.46 -33.90 -72.66
N ARG A 665 32.51 -34.68 -72.25
CA ARG A 665 32.51 -36.17 -72.36
C ARG A 665 31.85 -36.67 -73.62
N SER A 666 31.20 -35.83 -74.41
CA SER A 666 30.66 -36.25 -75.75
C SER A 666 31.85 -36.43 -76.71
N PRO A 667 32.01 -37.60 -77.33
CA PRO A 667 33.09 -37.79 -78.28
C PRO A 667 32.89 -36.94 -79.52
N VAL A 668 33.91 -36.22 -79.94
CA VAL A 668 33.99 -35.62 -81.31
C VAL A 668 33.95 -36.77 -82.27
N SER A 669 32.82 -36.92 -82.93
CA SER A 669 32.65 -37.85 -84.04
C SER A 669 33.50 -37.36 -85.23
N GLY A 670 34.56 -38.08 -85.57
CA GLY A 670 35.36 -37.83 -86.77
C GLY A 670 36.63 -38.65 -86.90
N SER A 671 36.45 -39.88 -87.40
CA SER A 671 37.34 -40.66 -88.23
C SER A 671 38.31 -41.66 -87.64
N PRO A 672 38.52 -42.74 -88.38
CA PRO A 672 38.85 -44.04 -87.78
C PRO A 672 40.29 -44.40 -87.96
N ASP A 673 40.69 -45.51 -87.34
CA ASP A 673 41.82 -46.38 -87.53
C ASP A 673 42.94 -46.35 -86.49
N GLY A 674 43.10 -47.53 -85.98
CA GLY A 674 44.42 -48.01 -85.58
C GLY A 674 44.68 -48.48 -84.19
N LEU A 675 44.21 -49.68 -83.89
CA LEU A 675 44.93 -50.73 -83.14
C LEU A 675 45.90 -50.32 -81.98
N ARG A 676 45.60 -50.71 -80.83
CA ARG A 676 46.39 -51.62 -79.88
C ARG A 676 46.20 -51.24 -78.42
N THR A 677 45.63 -52.17 -77.70
CA THR A 677 45.73 -52.35 -76.21
C THR A 677 47.15 -52.72 -75.76
N PRO A 678 47.52 -52.89 -74.50
CA PRO A 678 46.89 -52.49 -73.27
C PRO A 678 47.89 -51.93 -72.18
N SER A 679 47.31 -51.64 -71.08
CA SER A 679 47.88 -51.81 -69.69
C SER A 679 48.47 -50.61 -68.97
N SER A 680 48.01 -50.60 -67.81
CA SER A 680 48.50 -50.12 -66.50
C SER A 680 47.95 -48.80 -66.00
N VAL A 681 47.09 -48.94 -65.01
CA VAL A 681 46.67 -47.99 -64.05
C VAL A 681 47.80 -47.73 -63.07
N PRO A 682 48.11 -46.50 -62.71
CA PRO A 682 48.66 -46.16 -61.41
C PRO A 682 47.60 -45.48 -60.52
N PRO A 683 47.73 -45.67 -59.23
CA PRO A 683 46.65 -45.35 -58.30
C PRO A 683 46.53 -43.84 -57.98
N LEU A 684 45.32 -43.37 -57.85
CA LEU A 684 45.00 -42.07 -57.32
C LEU A 684 45.54 -41.88 -55.87
N LEU A 685 46.48 -40.99 -55.77
CA LEU A 685 46.83 -40.37 -54.47
C LEU A 685 45.71 -39.46 -54.01
N THR A 686 45.09 -39.84 -52.96
CA THR A 686 44.15 -38.98 -52.21
C THR A 686 44.96 -37.95 -51.43
N PRO A 687 44.60 -36.61 -51.53
CA PRO A 687 45.15 -35.66 -50.56
C PRO A 687 44.22 -35.66 -49.34
N LYS A 688 44.64 -36.42 -48.35
CA LYS A 688 44.00 -36.46 -47.05
C LYS A 688 44.73 -35.60 -46.02
N HIS A 689 45.12 -34.39 -46.28
CA HIS A 689 45.81 -33.58 -45.28
C HIS A 689 45.68 -32.07 -45.31
N SER A 690 44.72 -31.46 -46.03
CA SER A 690 44.57 -30.01 -45.96
C SER A 690 43.19 -29.49 -45.48
N LEU A 691 42.22 -30.38 -45.33
CA LEU A 691 40.87 -29.97 -44.87
C LEU A 691 40.67 -30.03 -43.35
N GLN A 692 41.57 -30.73 -42.63
CA GLN A 692 41.45 -30.79 -41.15
C GLN A 692 42.08 -29.59 -40.40
N GLN A 693 43.07 -28.91 -41.02
CA GLN A 693 43.69 -27.73 -40.36
C GLN A 693 42.88 -26.44 -40.52
N PHE A 694 42.02 -26.34 -41.54
CA PHE A 694 41.13 -25.18 -41.70
C PHE A 694 39.89 -25.25 -40.81
N ASP A 695 39.45 -26.44 -40.45
CA ASP A 695 38.26 -26.63 -39.61
C ASP A 695 38.53 -26.42 -38.13
N GLU A 696 39.73 -26.76 -37.65
CA GLU A 696 40.13 -26.53 -36.25
C GLU A 696 40.38 -25.05 -35.94
N SER A 697 40.90 -24.26 -36.87
CA SER A 697 41.09 -22.81 -36.70
C SER A 697 39.77 -22.06 -36.64
N LEU A 698 38.81 -22.40 -37.47
CA LEU A 698 37.47 -21.81 -37.44
C LEU A 698 36.65 -22.19 -36.21
N VAL A 699 36.84 -23.42 -35.71
CA VAL A 699 36.21 -23.86 -34.46
C VAL A 699 36.85 -23.17 -33.24
N GLU A 700 38.17 -22.94 -33.28
CA GLU A 700 38.89 -22.25 -32.22
C GLU A 700 38.59 -20.72 -32.20
N GLU A 701 38.47 -20.08 -33.38
CA GLU A 701 37.99 -18.71 -33.50
C GLU A 701 36.51 -18.56 -33.06
N SER A 702 35.66 -19.53 -33.38
CA SER A 702 34.26 -19.55 -32.92
C SER A 702 34.17 -19.73 -31.41
N ARG A 703 35.00 -20.58 -30.80
CA ARG A 703 35.06 -20.76 -29.34
C ARG A 703 35.61 -19.52 -28.63
N THR A 704 36.63 -18.87 -29.19
CA THR A 704 37.15 -17.61 -28.64
C THR A 704 36.16 -16.48 -28.75
N PHE A 705 35.38 -16.42 -29.80
CA PHE A 705 34.29 -15.45 -29.98
C PHE A 705 33.14 -15.71 -28.99
N GLU A 706 32.76 -16.98 -28.83
CA GLU A 706 31.73 -17.39 -27.85
C GLU A 706 32.17 -17.08 -26.40
N SER A 707 33.42 -17.32 -26.06
CA SER A 707 34.00 -16.98 -24.74
C SER A 707 34.02 -15.46 -24.49
N ARG A 708 34.35 -14.64 -25.50
CA ARG A 708 34.30 -13.18 -25.42
C ARG A 708 32.88 -12.67 -25.29
N LEU A 709 31.93 -13.30 -25.95
CA LEU A 709 30.51 -12.93 -25.87
C LEU A 709 29.91 -13.27 -24.49
N GLN A 710 30.31 -14.41 -23.94
CA GLN A 710 29.93 -14.82 -22.58
C GLN A 710 30.52 -13.88 -21.51
N SER A 711 31.79 -13.44 -21.68
CA SER A 711 32.41 -12.47 -20.78
C SER A 711 31.68 -11.11 -20.83
N LEU A 712 31.39 -10.59 -22.02
CA LEU A 712 30.64 -9.33 -22.21
C LEU A 712 29.22 -9.40 -21.63
N LEU A 713 28.56 -10.54 -21.76
CA LEU A 713 27.24 -10.77 -21.21
C LEU A 713 27.28 -10.80 -19.68
N HIS A 714 28.32 -11.43 -19.11
CA HIS A 714 28.54 -11.50 -17.67
C HIS A 714 28.82 -10.10 -17.09
N ASP A 715 29.69 -9.32 -17.74
CA ASP A 715 30.04 -7.96 -17.34
C ASP A 715 28.82 -7.03 -17.42
N THR A 716 27.96 -7.18 -18.46
CA THR A 716 26.73 -6.38 -18.61
C THR A 716 25.67 -6.75 -17.58
N ILE A 717 25.56 -8.04 -17.22
CA ILE A 717 24.66 -8.49 -16.14
C ILE A 717 25.16 -7.95 -14.80
N GLN A 718 26.45 -8.00 -14.53
CA GLN A 718 27.05 -7.51 -13.29
C GLN A 718 26.96 -5.98 -13.16
N GLU A 719 27.10 -5.23 -14.25
CA GLU A 719 26.85 -3.79 -14.28
C GLU A 719 25.36 -3.44 -14.04
N SER A 720 24.47 -4.27 -14.56
CA SER A 720 23.01 -4.15 -14.33
C SER A 720 22.65 -4.49 -12.89
N GLU A 721 23.25 -5.53 -12.31
CA GLU A 721 23.05 -5.92 -10.91
C GLU A 721 23.63 -4.87 -9.96
N ASN A 722 24.82 -4.36 -10.20
CA ASN A 722 25.42 -3.25 -9.44
C ASN A 722 24.57 -1.97 -9.53
N SER A 723 24.01 -1.68 -10.70
CA SER A 723 23.08 -0.54 -10.87
C SER A 723 21.76 -0.74 -10.12
N MET A 724 21.27 -1.98 -10.02
CA MET A 724 20.10 -2.35 -9.23
C MET A 724 20.39 -2.31 -7.73
N GLU A 725 21.59 -2.69 -7.29
CA GLU A 725 22.04 -2.63 -5.90
C GLU A 725 22.18 -1.18 -5.43
N VAL A 726 22.79 -0.31 -6.23
CA VAL A 726 22.85 1.14 -5.99
C VAL A 726 21.44 1.78 -5.95
N LEU A 727 20.48 1.27 -6.73
CA LEU A 727 19.08 1.70 -6.67
C LEU A 727 18.35 1.14 -5.45
N SER A 728 18.75 -0.03 -4.93
CA SER A 728 18.18 -0.59 -3.69
C SER A 728 18.70 0.09 -2.43
N GLU A 729 19.93 0.61 -2.45
CA GLU A 729 20.49 1.45 -1.38
C GLU A 729 19.86 2.85 -1.30
N TRP A 730 19.06 3.25 -2.27
CA TRP A 730 18.20 4.43 -2.20
C TRP A 730 16.98 4.19 -1.28
N THR A 731 17.19 3.53 -0.16
CA THR A 731 16.18 3.35 0.87
C THR A 731 15.98 4.63 1.67
N TRP A 732 14.98 5.41 1.25
CA TRP A 732 14.38 6.50 2.03
C TRP A 732 13.74 6.02 3.34
N LEU A 733 13.74 4.71 3.61
CA LEU A 733 13.04 4.06 4.73
C LEU A 733 13.88 3.91 6.02
N HIS A 734 15.20 4.08 6.00
CA HIS A 734 16.03 3.85 7.19
C HIS A 734 16.20 5.03 8.14
N ARG A 735 15.64 6.21 7.85
CA ARG A 735 15.69 7.35 8.80
C ARG A 735 14.53 7.43 9.79
N SER A 736 13.52 6.59 9.69
CA SER A 736 12.40 6.58 10.66
C SER A 736 12.57 5.63 11.83
N GLN A 737 13.61 4.80 11.86
CA GLN A 737 13.84 3.84 12.95
C GLN A 737 14.73 4.36 14.10
N ASN A 738 15.37 5.51 13.96
CA ASN A 738 16.27 6.04 15.00
C ASN A 738 15.65 7.10 15.92
N PHE A 739 14.32 7.27 15.94
CA PHE A 739 13.65 8.21 16.86
C PHE A 739 12.90 7.55 18.02
N SER A 740 13.09 6.26 18.29
CA SER A 740 12.40 5.57 19.39
C SER A 740 13.27 5.26 20.61
N SER A 741 14.51 5.73 20.68
CA SER A 741 15.40 5.42 21.82
C SER A 741 15.68 6.58 22.80
N ASP A 742 15.11 7.78 22.59
CA ASP A 742 15.36 8.91 23.48
C ASP A 742 14.08 9.52 24.09
N LEU A 743 13.19 8.69 24.62
CA LEU A 743 12.13 9.13 25.53
C LEU A 743 11.85 8.02 26.56
N SER A 744 12.82 7.84 27.47
CA SER A 744 12.57 7.27 28.80
C SER A 744 12.12 8.36 29.77
#